data_2a0de2aedc81cb769f9c62f3c5f274fd
#
_entry.id   2a0de2aedc81cb769f9c62f3c5f274fd
#
_cell.length_a   1.000
_cell.length_b   1.000
_cell.length_c   1.000
_cell.angle_alpha   90.00
_cell.angle_beta   90.00
_cell.angle_gamma   90.00
#
_symmetry.space_group_name_H-M   'P 1'
#
loop_
_entity.id
_entity.type
_entity.pdbx_description
1 polymer ?
#
loop_
_entity_poly.entity_id
_entity_poly.type
_entity_poly.pdbx_seq_one_letter_code
_entity_poly.pdbx_strand_id
1 'polypeptide(L)'
;MKKILVSLILALGFLPLSAQQVILDNGVIKREIDISNGHILTKQYALHSHGVGYVHGGSHEFSFLANDKSYSGSSDWTQITNHEVITKDGGKGVSIAFQDKEGKLGVELVYMAYPNLPVVRKTIKVTNLGEEDVKLEGVNVEDLRVNLNYVESWVMHTYARNKSLGKYIGNWDDPLIVVHNTQHGGMGMAIGNEAIGVLKRTSVFTDGSTMMAGVTHPDQDYPFRRWLKKGESWESPAIFTTLYHGTQDPYLVVNTSVQDYVRRHMGIRIEELNKKPMFVYNTWHPFRTEINEELIYDLAKAAAECGVEEFVIDDGWQINIDPAVGGRGDWAVDKNKFPNGLKPVFDYIKKLGMKPGLWVSLAIADTTSQPYKNHPEWFIKDANGNITDLHNPHSSVWRTACMGTDWYDYIKETLLRLWREYGLAYVKLDLAIATSAYVHDVNHSGCCATDHPHHRDREESFDVIYSRCMQLFDELHRQAPDLFIDCTFETAGKLQLMDYGIAKHAEGNWLSNVENAAPLGSLRIRDLAWGRTPALPATSLVIGNLNMNGADHILNLKSLVGSLPIMLGDPRQLSAQERAEYKAWADWLKALEARHGYMSFRQDVPGFAEPREGEWDAFCRINTESRSGGVVGVFNQGSYENCRVVRIPYLDPKKTYQVKRGYNGEVIATLSGQELKEKGFSVRLEKKYDGELFEVVAL
;
A
#
# COMPACT_ATOMS: atom_id res chain seq x y z
N MET A 1 4.43 29.80 -11.29
CA MET A 1 5.21 30.32 -10.17
C MET A 1 4.30 30.40 -8.94
N LYS A 2 4.19 29.33 -8.17
CA LYS A 2 3.68 29.40 -6.80
C LYS A 2 4.76 28.75 -5.92
N LYS A 3 5.23 29.58 -5.02
CA LYS A 3 6.36 29.34 -4.13
C LYS A 3 6.11 28.11 -3.25
N ILE A 4 7.12 27.27 -3.15
CA ILE A 4 7.33 26.32 -2.08
C ILE A 4 7.11 27.07 -0.76
N LEU A 5 6.04 26.75 -0.05
CA LEU A 5 5.83 27.26 1.31
C LEU A 5 6.62 26.34 2.23
N VAL A 6 7.88 26.67 2.40
CA VAL A 6 8.66 26.23 3.55
C VAL A 6 7.87 26.69 4.78
N SER A 7 7.44 25.75 5.61
CA SER A 7 6.75 26.02 6.85
C SER A 7 7.63 26.90 7.72
N LEU A 8 7.22 28.16 7.85
CA LEU A 8 7.82 29.09 8.80
C LEU A 8 7.43 28.60 10.19
N ILE A 9 8.37 27.97 10.89
CA ILE A 9 8.28 27.71 12.32
C ILE A 9 8.37 29.08 13.00
N LEU A 10 7.24 29.57 13.46
CA LEU A 10 7.22 30.71 14.40
C LEU A 10 7.77 30.19 15.71
N ALA A 11 8.96 30.63 16.05
CA ALA A 11 9.53 30.47 17.36
C ALA A 11 8.69 31.23 18.38
N LEU A 12 7.83 30.54 19.10
CA LEU A 12 7.20 31.02 20.31
C LEU A 12 8.03 30.59 21.51
N GLY A 13 8.39 31.55 22.27
CA GLY A 13 9.11 31.64 23.52
C GLY A 13 9.49 30.36 24.27
N PHE A 14 10.77 30.24 24.55
CA PHE A 14 11.34 29.34 25.56
C PHE A 14 10.69 29.60 26.91
N LEU A 15 9.86 28.68 27.37
CA LEU A 15 9.54 28.54 28.79
C LEU A 15 10.54 27.55 29.39
N PRO A 16 11.21 27.90 30.50
CA PRO A 16 12.18 26.98 31.12
C PRO A 16 11.48 25.87 31.88
N LEU A 17 11.91 24.66 31.58
CA LEU A 17 11.85 23.41 32.34
C LEU A 17 11.03 23.38 33.64
N SER A 18 10.01 22.49 33.67
CA SER A 18 9.90 21.48 34.72
C SER A 18 8.78 20.45 34.53
N ALA A 19 8.29 20.20 33.35
CA ALA A 19 7.46 19.01 33.18
C ALA A 19 8.37 17.80 32.97
N GLN A 20 8.59 16.99 33.99
CA GLN A 20 9.29 15.69 33.90
C GLN A 20 8.48 14.67 33.08
N GLN A 21 7.30 15.04 32.63
CA GLN A 21 6.39 14.21 31.84
C GLN A 21 5.82 14.98 30.66
N VAL A 22 5.76 14.29 29.52
CA VAL A 22 5.06 14.73 28.31
C VAL A 22 3.81 13.86 28.16
N ILE A 23 2.66 14.48 27.98
CA ILE A 23 1.38 13.78 27.87
C ILE A 23 0.79 14.01 26.47
N LEU A 24 0.60 12.92 25.74
CA LEU A 24 -0.20 12.88 24.52
C LEU A 24 -1.59 12.34 24.86
N ASP A 25 -2.62 13.16 24.68
CA ASP A 25 -4.00 12.83 25.04
C ASP A 25 -4.98 13.45 24.04
N ASN A 26 -5.84 12.61 23.43
CA ASN A 26 -6.89 13.07 22.52
C ASN A 26 -8.31 12.75 23.03
N GLY A 27 -8.47 12.36 24.31
CA GLY A 27 -9.73 11.97 24.92
C GLY A 27 -10.16 10.52 24.63
N VAL A 28 -9.47 9.81 23.75
CA VAL A 28 -9.68 8.39 23.45
C VAL A 28 -8.51 7.55 23.94
N ILE A 29 -7.30 8.01 23.64
CA ILE A 29 -6.05 7.34 23.97
C ILE A 29 -5.13 8.32 24.69
N LYS A 30 -4.37 7.80 25.66
CA LYS A 30 -3.39 8.55 26.44
C LYS A 30 -2.04 7.84 26.44
N ARG A 31 -0.97 8.57 26.14
CA ARG A 31 0.40 8.12 26.28
C ARG A 31 1.18 9.10 27.14
N GLU A 32 1.74 8.62 28.25
CA GLU A 32 2.58 9.40 29.16
C GLU A 32 4.04 9.02 28.94
N ILE A 33 4.88 10.00 28.63
CA ILE A 33 6.30 9.83 28.37
C ILE A 33 7.07 10.57 29.47
N ASP A 34 7.89 9.83 30.20
CA ASP A 34 8.83 10.37 31.19
C ASP A 34 10.10 10.84 30.47
N ILE A 35 10.48 12.08 30.70
CA ILE A 35 11.72 12.68 30.19
C ILE A 35 12.65 13.10 31.30
N SER A 36 12.51 12.49 32.49
CA SER A 36 13.32 12.79 33.64
C SER A 36 14.67 12.06 33.64
N ASN A 37 15.65 12.59 34.35
CA ASN A 37 16.97 11.98 34.58
C ASN A 37 17.75 11.63 33.31
N GLY A 38 17.51 12.34 32.20
CA GLY A 38 18.20 12.08 30.94
C GLY A 38 17.70 10.84 30.18
N HIS A 39 16.56 10.29 30.56
CA HIS A 39 15.91 9.16 29.86
C HIS A 39 14.61 9.59 29.22
N ILE A 40 14.16 8.83 28.19
CA ILE A 40 12.91 9.05 27.49
C ILE A 40 12.17 7.72 27.42
N LEU A 41 11.12 7.57 28.25
CA LEU A 41 10.45 6.27 28.46
C LEU A 41 8.94 6.45 28.54
N THR A 42 8.18 5.63 27.83
CA THR A 42 6.71 5.55 28.01
C THR A 42 6.41 4.89 29.38
N LYS A 43 5.72 5.62 30.26
CA LYS A 43 5.22 5.11 31.55
C LYS A 43 3.83 4.53 31.48
N GLN A 44 2.98 5.15 30.69
CA GLN A 44 1.59 4.71 30.51
C GLN A 44 1.17 4.85 29.06
N TYR A 45 0.46 3.85 28.57
CA TYR A 45 -0.19 3.84 27.28
C TYR A 45 -1.53 3.12 27.44
N ALA A 46 -2.67 3.84 27.33
CA ALA A 46 -3.97 3.33 27.71
C ALA A 46 -5.11 3.95 26.90
N LEU A 47 -6.24 3.25 26.87
CA LEU A 47 -7.51 3.80 26.41
C LEU A 47 -8.25 4.47 27.60
N HIS A 48 -8.85 5.64 27.38
CA HIS A 48 -9.69 6.29 28.39
C HIS A 48 -10.89 5.45 28.81
N SER A 49 -11.46 4.68 27.89
CA SER A 49 -12.62 3.82 28.12
C SER A 49 -12.35 2.65 29.06
N HIS A 50 -11.08 2.29 29.30
CA HIS A 50 -10.76 1.06 30.01
C HIS A 50 -9.75 1.21 31.15
N GLY A 51 -8.88 2.20 31.13
CA GLY A 51 -7.91 2.48 32.20
C GLY A 51 -6.80 1.43 32.41
N VAL A 52 -6.76 0.34 31.63
CA VAL A 52 -5.69 -0.66 31.68
C VAL A 52 -4.51 -0.17 30.84
N GLY A 53 -3.32 -0.25 31.43
CA GLY A 53 -2.08 0.07 30.72
C GLY A 53 -1.68 -1.03 29.76
N TYR A 54 -1.37 -0.67 28.51
CA TYR A 54 -0.90 -1.58 27.46
C TYR A 54 0.62 -1.74 27.44
N VAL A 55 1.34 -0.91 28.18
CA VAL A 55 2.83 -0.88 28.22
C VAL A 55 3.29 -0.95 29.67
N HIS A 56 4.35 -1.72 29.91
CA HIS A 56 5.07 -1.74 31.20
C HIS A 56 6.09 -0.60 31.27
N GLY A 57 6.35 -0.15 32.47
CA GLY A 57 7.56 0.64 32.77
C GLY A 57 8.84 -0.13 32.40
N GLY A 58 9.83 0.59 31.91
CA GLY A 58 11.11 0.00 31.46
C GLY A 58 11.14 -0.39 29.99
N SER A 59 10.23 0.15 29.17
CA SER A 59 10.36 0.16 27.71
C SER A 59 11.59 0.94 27.28
N HIS A 60 12.24 0.53 26.18
CA HIS A 60 13.38 1.25 25.61
C HIS A 60 12.94 2.48 24.81
N GLU A 61 11.67 2.59 24.52
CA GLU A 61 11.01 3.64 23.75
C GLU A 61 11.35 3.61 22.25
N PHE A 62 12.61 3.63 21.92
CA PHE A 62 13.21 3.46 20.60
C PHE A 62 14.59 2.84 20.75
N SER A 63 15.16 2.32 19.66
CA SER A 63 16.56 1.90 19.64
C SER A 63 17.17 2.02 18.25
N PHE A 64 18.48 2.24 18.16
CA PHE A 64 19.25 2.25 16.91
C PHE A 64 20.73 2.02 17.17
N LEU A 65 21.47 1.71 16.10
CA LEU A 65 22.93 1.65 16.08
C LEU A 65 23.49 2.89 15.37
N ALA A 66 24.45 3.56 15.99
CA ALA A 66 25.25 4.61 15.36
C ALA A 66 26.74 4.25 15.54
N ASN A 67 27.46 4.00 14.44
CA ASN A 67 28.83 3.51 14.43
C ASN A 67 29.03 2.30 15.38
N ASP A 68 28.14 1.29 15.22
CA ASP A 68 28.09 0.05 16.01
C ASP A 68 27.80 0.22 17.53
N LYS A 69 27.57 1.45 18.00
CA LYS A 69 27.14 1.72 19.37
C LYS A 69 25.61 1.77 19.46
N SER A 70 25.05 1.07 20.44
CA SER A 70 23.62 1.03 20.67
C SER A 70 23.13 2.26 21.45
N TYR A 71 22.02 2.83 20.98
CA TYR A 71 21.30 3.92 21.64
C TYR A 71 19.82 3.55 21.79
N SER A 72 19.21 4.01 22.88
CA SER A 72 17.77 3.81 23.15
C SER A 72 17.24 4.93 24.05
N GLY A 73 15.95 4.95 24.33
CA GLY A 73 15.36 5.88 25.29
C GLY A 73 15.93 5.75 26.70
N SER A 74 16.55 4.61 27.04
CA SER A 74 17.23 4.36 28.29
C SER A 74 18.72 4.81 28.31
N SER A 75 19.24 5.30 27.16
CA SER A 75 20.58 5.89 27.11
C SER A 75 20.58 7.25 27.83
N ASP A 76 21.79 7.75 28.18
CA ASP A 76 21.92 9.05 28.83
C ASP A 76 21.84 10.18 27.79
N TRP A 77 20.73 10.90 27.78
CA TRP A 77 20.47 12.03 26.90
C TRP A 77 20.61 13.38 27.63
N THR A 78 20.96 14.40 26.87
CA THR A 78 21.11 15.77 27.32
C THR A 78 20.33 16.75 26.47
N GLN A 79 20.20 18.01 26.91
CA GLN A 79 19.50 19.08 26.19
C GLN A 79 18.09 18.70 25.75
N ILE A 80 17.34 17.99 26.60
CA ILE A 80 16.00 17.52 26.30
C ILE A 80 15.04 18.72 26.26
N THR A 81 14.40 18.89 25.15
CA THR A 81 13.37 19.93 24.91
C THR A 81 12.11 19.27 24.31
N ASN A 82 10.98 19.93 24.49
CA ASN A 82 9.74 19.49 23.84
C ASN A 82 8.88 20.66 23.39
N HIS A 83 8.06 20.44 22.38
CA HIS A 83 7.07 21.40 21.92
C HIS A 83 5.85 20.68 21.31
N GLU A 84 4.71 21.38 21.31
CA GLU A 84 3.48 20.88 20.73
C GLU A 84 3.55 20.93 19.20
N VAL A 85 2.98 19.90 18.54
CA VAL A 85 2.83 19.80 17.07
C VAL A 85 1.36 19.69 16.72
N ILE A 86 0.91 20.46 15.76
CA ILE A 86 -0.46 20.42 15.26
C ILE A 86 -0.44 20.28 13.74
N THR A 87 -1.17 19.30 13.22
CA THR A 87 -1.30 19.08 11.77
C THR A 87 -2.60 19.66 11.21
N LYS A 88 -2.65 19.88 9.90
CA LYS A 88 -3.82 20.47 9.21
C LYS A 88 -5.07 19.61 9.31
N ASP A 89 -4.91 18.30 9.42
CA ASP A 89 -5.99 17.32 9.57
C ASP A 89 -6.49 17.15 11.02
N GLY A 90 -6.06 18.07 11.91
CA GLY A 90 -6.47 18.11 13.30
C GLY A 90 -5.69 17.16 14.22
N GLY A 91 -4.64 16.52 13.72
CA GLY A 91 -3.71 15.76 14.56
C GLY A 91 -3.01 16.69 15.55
N LYS A 92 -2.90 16.25 16.80
CA LYS A 92 -2.17 16.92 17.87
C LYS A 92 -1.08 16.01 18.37
N GLY A 93 0.08 16.57 18.61
CA GLY A 93 1.23 15.77 19.01
C GLY A 93 2.26 16.57 19.79
N VAL A 94 3.37 15.91 20.03
CA VAL A 94 4.53 16.47 20.68
C VAL A 94 5.80 16.04 19.96
N SER A 95 6.72 16.97 19.77
CA SER A 95 8.11 16.70 19.38
C SER A 95 8.98 16.79 20.63
N ILE A 96 9.87 15.79 20.80
CA ILE A 96 10.87 15.74 21.87
C ILE A 96 12.24 15.66 21.20
N ALA A 97 13.07 16.68 21.38
CA ALA A 97 14.41 16.76 20.82
C ALA A 97 15.47 16.68 21.92
N PHE A 98 16.57 15.98 21.67
CA PHE A 98 17.65 15.73 22.63
C PHE A 98 18.96 15.40 21.92
N GLN A 99 20.07 15.38 22.69
CA GLN A 99 21.40 15.06 22.18
C GLN A 99 22.06 13.98 23.05
N ASP A 100 23.01 13.26 22.46
CA ASP A 100 23.88 12.38 23.24
C ASP A 100 24.83 13.20 24.13
N LYS A 101 25.49 12.56 25.12
CA LYS A 101 26.38 13.23 26.05
C LYS A 101 27.57 13.96 25.40
N GLU A 102 27.97 13.47 24.23
CA GLU A 102 29.11 14.02 23.51
C GLU A 102 28.70 15.17 22.57
N GLY A 103 27.39 15.41 22.39
CA GLY A 103 26.85 16.40 21.46
C GLY A 103 27.12 16.07 20.00
N LYS A 104 27.36 14.79 19.69
CA LYS A 104 27.64 14.32 18.32
C LYS A 104 26.41 13.81 17.59
N LEU A 105 25.38 13.41 18.33
CA LEU A 105 24.11 12.95 17.79
C LEU A 105 22.94 13.79 18.30
N GLY A 106 22.12 14.29 17.37
CA GLY A 106 20.81 14.86 17.68
C GLY A 106 19.72 13.85 17.35
N VAL A 107 18.72 13.74 18.23
CA VAL A 107 17.55 12.89 18.00
C VAL A 107 16.29 13.70 18.25
N GLU A 108 15.28 13.51 17.40
CA GLU A 108 13.95 14.08 17.54
C GLU A 108 12.91 12.97 17.40
N LEU A 109 12.03 12.84 18.38
CA LEU A 109 10.86 11.96 18.35
C LEU A 109 9.61 12.80 18.15
N VAL A 110 8.79 12.43 17.18
CA VAL A 110 7.50 13.08 16.98
C VAL A 110 6.37 12.06 17.21
N TYR A 111 5.48 12.40 18.11
CA TYR A 111 4.28 11.61 18.44
C TYR A 111 3.05 12.39 18.00
N MET A 112 2.14 11.73 17.31
CA MET A 112 0.88 12.32 16.83
C MET A 112 -0.31 11.45 17.24
N ALA A 113 -1.37 12.09 17.75
CA ALA A 113 -2.67 11.48 17.97
C ALA A 113 -3.74 12.22 17.16
N TYR A 114 -4.77 11.51 16.74
CA TYR A 114 -5.78 12.04 15.83
C TYR A 114 -7.16 12.11 16.49
N PRO A 115 -8.01 13.08 16.12
CA PRO A 115 -9.31 13.25 16.75
C PRO A 115 -10.17 11.98 16.69
N ASN A 116 -10.72 11.56 17.82
CA ASN A 116 -11.64 10.43 17.97
C ASN A 116 -11.06 9.05 17.56
N LEU A 117 -9.75 8.92 17.38
CA LEU A 117 -9.11 7.65 17.02
C LEU A 117 -8.16 7.17 18.13
N PRO A 118 -8.17 5.87 18.45
CA PRO A 118 -7.24 5.27 19.41
C PRO A 118 -5.88 4.99 18.78
N VAL A 119 -5.33 5.97 18.03
CA VAL A 119 -4.12 5.82 17.22
C VAL A 119 -3.05 6.81 17.67
N VAL A 120 -1.83 6.32 17.84
CA VAL A 120 -0.62 7.13 17.97
C VAL A 120 0.32 6.77 16.83
N ARG A 121 0.76 7.78 16.10
CA ARG A 121 1.80 7.70 15.06
C ARG A 121 3.11 8.27 15.58
N LYS A 122 4.23 7.62 15.32
CA LYS A 122 5.55 8.02 15.80
C LYS A 122 6.58 7.97 14.68
N THR A 123 7.48 8.97 14.66
CA THR A 123 8.70 8.99 13.84
C THR A 123 9.92 9.29 14.71
N ILE A 124 11.10 8.91 14.25
CA ILE A 124 12.40 9.29 14.81
C ILE A 124 13.25 9.94 13.73
N LYS A 125 13.87 11.06 14.06
CA LYS A 125 14.86 11.72 13.21
C LYS A 125 16.21 11.69 13.93
N VAL A 126 17.24 11.21 13.24
CA VAL A 126 18.62 11.17 13.74
C VAL A 126 19.47 12.13 12.91
N THR A 127 20.22 12.98 13.56
CA THR A 127 21.07 14.00 12.95
C THR A 127 22.53 13.82 13.39
N ASN A 128 23.45 13.82 12.45
CA ASN A 128 24.86 13.87 12.75
C ASN A 128 25.28 15.31 13.09
N LEU A 129 25.59 15.57 14.34
CA LEU A 129 26.08 16.86 14.83
C LEU A 129 27.64 16.89 14.96
N GLY A 130 28.27 15.73 14.81
CA GLY A 130 29.73 15.56 14.88
C GLY A 130 30.45 15.89 13.58
N GLU A 131 31.77 15.76 13.59
CA GLU A 131 32.61 16.00 12.41
C GLU A 131 32.77 14.75 11.52
N GLU A 132 32.70 13.56 12.11
CA GLU A 132 32.87 12.30 11.43
C GLU A 132 31.53 11.78 10.91
N ASP A 133 31.54 11.04 9.80
CA ASP A 133 30.35 10.41 9.26
C ASP A 133 29.76 9.39 10.24
N VAL A 134 28.44 9.35 10.35
CA VAL A 134 27.71 8.42 11.19
C VAL A 134 27.09 7.32 10.34
N LYS A 135 27.42 6.06 10.64
CA LYS A 135 26.76 4.87 10.10
C LYS A 135 25.54 4.57 10.97
N LEU A 136 24.34 4.87 10.45
CA LEU A 136 23.07 4.60 11.12
C LEU A 136 22.47 3.29 10.62
N GLU A 137 22.12 2.39 11.55
CA GLU A 137 21.58 1.06 11.25
C GLU A 137 20.52 0.65 12.28
N GLY A 138 19.70 -0.36 11.93
CA GLY A 138 18.83 -1.09 12.86
C GLY A 138 17.89 -0.23 13.69
N VAL A 139 17.21 0.74 13.06
CA VAL A 139 16.36 1.69 13.79
C VAL A 139 15.00 1.08 14.11
N ASN A 140 14.70 0.91 15.39
CA ASN A 140 13.36 0.68 15.91
C ASN A 140 12.75 2.01 16.33
N VAL A 141 11.67 2.41 15.68
CA VAL A 141 10.91 3.62 16.02
C VAL A 141 10.08 3.38 17.28
N GLU A 142 9.53 2.18 17.42
CA GLU A 142 8.93 1.70 18.66
C GLU A 142 9.74 0.52 19.21
N ASP A 143 10.06 0.58 20.50
CA ASP A 143 10.72 -0.47 21.27
C ASP A 143 10.07 -0.51 22.66
N LEU A 144 8.98 -1.26 22.77
CA LEU A 144 8.06 -1.22 23.89
C LEU A 144 8.00 -2.56 24.63
N ARG A 145 7.86 -2.50 25.94
CA ARG A 145 7.40 -3.65 26.74
C ARG A 145 5.90 -3.59 26.90
N VAL A 146 5.21 -4.45 26.13
CA VAL A 146 3.75 -4.50 26.12
C VAL A 146 3.20 -5.36 27.25
N ASN A 147 2.16 -4.88 27.91
CA ASN A 147 1.47 -5.59 28.99
C ASN A 147 0.34 -6.49 28.43
N LEU A 148 0.69 -7.37 27.52
CA LEU A 148 -0.23 -8.27 26.83
C LEU A 148 0.25 -9.71 27.01
N ASN A 149 -0.05 -10.30 28.18
CA ASN A 149 0.26 -11.70 28.44
C ASN A 149 -0.63 -12.62 27.62
N TYR A 150 -0.13 -13.81 27.24
CA TYR A 150 -0.86 -14.81 26.44
C TYR A 150 -1.35 -14.28 25.08
N VAL A 151 -0.45 -13.62 24.36
CA VAL A 151 -0.79 -12.95 23.10
C VAL A 151 -0.90 -13.92 21.94
N GLU A 152 -1.80 -13.58 21.04
CA GLU A 152 -1.84 -14.07 19.67
C GLU A 152 -1.36 -12.94 18.76
N SER A 153 -0.49 -13.26 17.81
CA SER A 153 -0.07 -12.34 16.76
C SER A 153 -0.82 -12.66 15.48
N TRP A 154 -1.60 -11.71 14.99
CA TRP A 154 -2.36 -11.81 13.75
C TRP A 154 -1.69 -10.94 12.70
N VAL A 155 -1.30 -11.55 11.59
CA VAL A 155 -0.41 -10.93 10.61
C VAL A 155 -1.08 -10.90 9.25
N MET A 156 -1.00 -9.77 8.59
CA MET A 156 -1.50 -9.60 7.23
C MET A 156 -0.31 -9.64 6.25
N HIS A 157 -0.06 -10.81 5.69
CA HIS A 157 0.94 -11.01 4.64
C HIS A 157 0.47 -10.51 3.27
N THR A 158 1.34 -10.62 2.29
CA THR A 158 1.05 -10.23 0.89
C THR A 158 -0.20 -10.90 0.33
N TYR A 159 -0.45 -12.16 0.68
CA TYR A 159 -1.53 -12.97 0.10
C TYR A 159 -2.38 -13.71 1.12
N ALA A 160 -2.18 -13.50 2.42
CA ALA A 160 -2.88 -14.25 3.44
C ALA A 160 -2.95 -13.48 4.76
N ARG A 161 -3.80 -13.96 5.66
CA ARG A 161 -3.84 -13.54 7.07
C ARG A 161 -3.46 -14.74 7.92
N ASN A 162 -2.36 -14.63 8.65
CA ASN A 162 -1.82 -15.72 9.46
C ASN A 162 -1.92 -15.40 10.94
N LYS A 163 -1.97 -16.46 11.75
CA LYS A 163 -1.96 -16.38 13.19
C LYS A 163 -0.75 -17.12 13.75
N SER A 164 -0.02 -16.46 14.64
CA SER A 164 1.03 -17.05 15.45
C SER A 164 0.68 -16.94 16.92
N LEU A 165 1.09 -17.89 17.74
CA LEU A 165 0.96 -17.82 19.19
C LEU A 165 2.26 -17.36 19.82
N GLY A 166 2.19 -16.33 20.64
CA GLY A 166 3.34 -15.75 21.31
C GLY A 166 4.30 -15.03 20.34
N LYS A 167 5.52 -15.53 20.24
CA LYS A 167 6.58 -14.93 19.43
C LYS A 167 6.21 -14.80 17.95
N TYR A 168 6.41 -13.63 17.40
CA TYR A 168 6.43 -13.37 15.97
C TYR A 168 7.64 -12.48 15.62
N ILE A 169 8.53 -12.99 14.79
CA ILE A 169 9.59 -12.18 14.18
C ILE A 169 9.07 -11.74 12.83
N GLY A 170 8.87 -10.43 12.68
CA GLY A 170 8.26 -9.85 11.50
C GLY A 170 9.03 -10.14 10.23
N ASN A 171 8.28 -10.42 9.20
CA ASN A 171 8.77 -10.52 7.84
C ASN A 171 8.62 -9.14 7.17
N TRP A 172 9.42 -8.88 6.16
CA TRP A 172 9.39 -7.63 5.42
C TRP A 172 8.10 -7.40 4.62
N ASP A 173 7.29 -8.43 4.40
CA ASP A 173 6.01 -8.31 3.69
C ASP A 173 4.78 -8.05 4.60
N ASP A 174 4.99 -7.82 5.88
CA ASP A 174 3.94 -7.61 6.87
C ASP A 174 3.68 -6.11 7.12
N PRO A 175 2.71 -5.47 6.47
CA PRO A 175 2.43 -4.05 6.71
C PRO A 175 1.78 -3.80 8.07
N LEU A 176 1.06 -4.79 8.62
CA LEU A 176 0.28 -4.69 9.83
C LEU A 176 0.32 -5.99 10.63
N ILE A 177 0.55 -5.86 11.94
CA ILE A 177 0.44 -6.96 12.91
C ILE A 177 -0.55 -6.55 13.98
N VAL A 178 -1.43 -7.46 14.39
CA VAL A 178 -2.31 -7.27 15.53
C VAL A 178 -1.89 -8.21 16.65
N VAL A 179 -1.46 -7.65 17.77
CA VAL A 179 -1.18 -8.38 19.01
C VAL A 179 -2.45 -8.43 19.83
N HIS A 180 -2.98 -9.62 20.08
CA HIS A 180 -4.29 -9.83 20.72
C HIS A 180 -4.15 -10.69 21.96
N ASN A 181 -4.79 -10.25 23.05
CA ASN A 181 -4.96 -11.03 24.27
C ASN A 181 -6.44 -11.38 24.41
N THR A 182 -6.76 -12.68 24.46
CA THR A 182 -8.12 -13.20 24.55
C THR A 182 -8.73 -13.04 25.95
N GLN A 183 -7.91 -12.75 26.97
CA GLN A 183 -8.36 -12.49 28.33
C GLN A 183 -9.01 -11.10 28.45
N HIS A 184 -9.63 -10.84 29.57
CA HIS A 184 -10.27 -9.55 29.88
C HIS A 184 -11.29 -9.06 28.83
N GLY A 185 -12.01 -9.97 28.18
CA GLY A 185 -12.99 -9.63 27.15
C GLY A 185 -12.37 -9.35 25.76
N GLY A 186 -11.09 -9.61 25.60
CA GLY A 186 -10.31 -9.31 24.40
C GLY A 186 -9.77 -7.89 24.37
N MET A 187 -8.47 -7.76 24.28
CA MET A 187 -7.77 -6.48 24.16
C MET A 187 -6.51 -6.63 23.31
N GLY A 188 -6.02 -5.55 22.74
CA GLY A 188 -4.81 -5.66 21.92
C GLY A 188 -4.33 -4.36 21.33
N MET A 189 -3.30 -4.51 20.50
CA MET A 189 -2.65 -3.43 19.79
C MET A 189 -2.44 -3.84 18.33
N ALA A 190 -2.95 -3.06 17.39
CA ALA A 190 -2.54 -3.14 16.00
C ALA A 190 -1.31 -2.25 15.78
N ILE A 191 -0.30 -2.78 15.11
CA ILE A 191 0.98 -2.12 14.85
C ILE A 191 1.15 -2.08 13.33
N GLY A 192 1.10 -0.88 12.76
CA GLY A 192 1.34 -0.64 11.35
C GLY A 192 2.73 -0.05 11.13
N ASN A 193 3.42 -0.56 10.12
CA ASN A 193 4.76 -0.15 9.76
C ASN A 193 4.74 0.52 8.37
N GLU A 194 5.06 1.83 8.32
CA GLU A 194 5.08 2.63 7.08
C GLU A 194 6.42 2.52 6.33
N ALA A 195 7.36 1.66 6.76
CA ALA A 195 8.57 1.38 5.99
C ALA A 195 8.23 0.66 4.68
N ILE A 196 9.05 0.91 3.67
CA ILE A 196 8.82 0.44 2.30
C ILE A 196 9.54 -0.87 2.01
N GLY A 197 8.90 -1.74 1.27
CA GLY A 197 9.49 -2.94 0.70
C GLY A 197 10.16 -3.83 1.75
N VAL A 198 11.35 -4.30 1.45
CA VAL A 198 12.10 -5.21 2.32
C VAL A 198 12.69 -4.56 3.57
N LEU A 199 12.62 -3.24 3.67
CA LEU A 199 13.23 -2.50 4.79
C LEU A 199 12.38 -2.47 6.06
N LYS A 200 11.21 -3.09 6.11
CA LYS A 200 10.36 -3.08 7.30
C LYS A 200 10.68 -4.25 8.23
N ARG A 201 10.63 -3.98 9.54
CA ARG A 201 10.66 -4.99 10.58
C ARG A 201 9.65 -4.66 11.66
N THR A 202 8.81 -5.63 11.99
CA THR A 202 7.94 -5.58 13.18
C THR A 202 8.00 -6.93 13.87
N SER A 203 8.32 -6.96 15.15
CA SER A 203 8.56 -8.21 15.90
C SER A 203 7.91 -8.17 17.26
N VAL A 204 7.36 -9.30 17.68
CA VAL A 204 6.89 -9.58 19.03
C VAL A 204 7.69 -10.76 19.56
N PHE A 205 8.39 -10.59 20.67
CA PHE A 205 9.32 -11.59 21.19
C PHE A 205 8.65 -12.68 22.02
N THR A 206 9.42 -13.73 22.34
CA THR A 206 8.94 -15.03 22.88
C THR A 206 8.14 -14.91 24.18
N ASP A 207 8.44 -13.93 25.00
CA ASP A 207 7.70 -13.64 26.22
C ASP A 207 6.37 -12.92 25.97
N GLY A 208 6.11 -12.52 24.72
CA GLY A 208 4.95 -11.73 24.31
C GLY A 208 4.93 -10.33 24.92
N SER A 209 6.02 -9.91 25.58
CA SER A 209 6.09 -8.65 26.29
C SER A 209 6.90 -7.59 25.58
N THR A 210 7.81 -7.94 24.67
CA THR A 210 8.62 -6.98 23.92
C THR A 210 8.14 -6.87 22.47
N MET A 211 7.87 -5.66 22.02
CA MET A 211 7.49 -5.32 20.66
C MET A 211 8.47 -4.29 20.10
N MET A 212 9.01 -4.57 18.91
CA MET A 212 9.86 -3.66 18.16
C MET A 212 9.29 -3.44 16.78
N ALA A 213 9.29 -2.19 16.32
CA ALA A 213 8.86 -1.85 14.97
C ALA A 213 9.68 -0.70 14.38
N GLY A 214 10.15 -0.89 13.16
CA GLY A 214 11.00 0.09 12.47
C GLY A 214 11.56 -0.46 11.17
N VAL A 215 12.83 -0.20 10.89
CA VAL A 215 13.54 -0.71 9.73
C VAL A 215 14.39 -1.93 10.06
N THR A 216 14.84 -2.64 9.03
CA THR A 216 15.62 -3.88 9.16
C THR A 216 16.97 -3.66 9.84
N HIS A 217 17.43 -4.69 10.53
CA HIS A 217 18.68 -4.70 11.29
C HIS A 217 19.83 -5.35 10.51
N PRO A 218 21.08 -5.15 10.93
CA PRO A 218 22.27 -5.71 10.27
C PRO A 218 22.30 -7.25 10.20
N ASP A 219 21.54 -7.94 11.06
CA ASP A 219 21.44 -9.40 11.11
C ASP A 219 20.36 -9.97 10.18
N GLN A 220 19.70 -9.13 9.37
CA GLN A 220 18.67 -9.54 8.45
C GLN A 220 19.14 -9.55 6.98
N ASP A 221 18.38 -10.22 6.12
CA ASP A 221 18.71 -10.42 4.71
C ASP A 221 18.89 -9.13 3.92
N TYR A 222 18.10 -8.11 4.25
CA TYR A 222 18.10 -6.80 3.58
C TYR A 222 18.26 -5.70 4.63
N PRO A 223 19.47 -5.50 5.19
CA PRO A 223 19.66 -4.55 6.28
C PRO A 223 19.53 -3.11 5.80
N PHE A 224 18.89 -2.31 6.64
CA PHE A 224 18.90 -0.86 6.48
C PHE A 224 20.25 -0.29 6.92
N ARG A 225 20.79 0.63 6.13
CA ARG A 225 21.94 1.47 6.46
C ARG A 225 21.77 2.86 5.86
N ARG A 226 22.23 3.86 6.61
CA ARG A 226 22.39 5.23 6.12
C ARG A 226 23.68 5.83 6.64
N TRP A 227 24.46 6.43 5.74
CA TRP A 227 25.61 7.21 6.10
C TRP A 227 25.22 8.69 6.20
N LEU A 228 25.39 9.30 7.38
CA LEU A 228 25.08 10.70 7.62
C LEU A 228 26.38 11.50 7.74
N LYS A 229 26.59 12.44 6.83
CA LYS A 229 27.65 13.44 6.93
C LYS A 229 27.31 14.46 8.00
N LYS A 230 28.29 15.28 8.42
CA LYS A 230 28.06 16.38 9.35
C LYS A 230 26.86 17.25 8.93
N GLY A 231 25.92 17.42 9.83
CA GLY A 231 24.68 18.21 9.63
C GLY A 231 23.59 17.48 8.87
N GLU A 232 23.86 16.30 8.29
CA GLU A 232 22.82 15.50 7.63
C GLU A 232 21.94 14.80 8.66
N SER A 233 20.67 14.63 8.28
CA SER A 233 19.65 13.95 9.05
C SER A 233 18.97 12.86 8.24
N TRP A 234 18.53 11.82 8.91
CA TRP A 234 17.59 10.85 8.37
C TRP A 234 16.35 10.79 9.26
N GLU A 235 15.18 10.81 8.65
CA GLU A 235 13.90 10.63 9.33
C GLU A 235 13.32 9.27 8.96
N SER A 236 12.89 8.53 9.98
CA SER A 236 12.32 7.19 9.79
C SER A 236 10.97 7.22 9.09
N PRO A 237 10.61 6.14 8.38
CA PRO A 237 9.21 5.80 8.19
C PRO A 237 8.49 5.79 9.54
N ALA A 238 7.22 6.15 9.55
CA ALA A 238 6.47 6.13 10.79
C ALA A 238 6.03 4.72 11.19
N ILE A 239 5.85 4.56 12.49
CA ILE A 239 5.12 3.44 13.08
C ILE A 239 3.84 4.00 13.69
N PHE A 240 2.70 3.37 13.44
CA PHE A 240 1.48 3.69 14.16
C PHE A 240 1.00 2.50 14.99
N THR A 241 0.46 2.81 16.15
CA THR A 241 -0.13 1.83 17.05
C THR A 241 -1.58 2.20 17.34
N THR A 242 -2.46 1.20 17.33
CA THR A 242 -3.90 1.39 17.57
C THR A 242 -4.32 0.47 18.71
N LEU A 243 -4.79 1.03 19.83
CA LEU A 243 -5.26 0.25 20.97
C LEU A 243 -6.73 -0.12 20.81
N TYR A 244 -7.14 -1.28 21.31
CA TYR A 244 -8.55 -1.69 21.38
C TYR A 244 -8.84 -2.60 22.56
N HIS A 245 -10.11 -2.66 22.95
CA HIS A 245 -10.63 -3.48 24.05
C HIS A 245 -12.07 -3.92 23.79
N GLY A 246 -12.48 -5.05 24.38
CA GLY A 246 -13.87 -5.50 24.39
C GLY A 246 -14.29 -6.27 23.12
N THR A 247 -13.36 -6.86 22.41
CA THR A 247 -13.64 -7.73 21.27
C THR A 247 -12.73 -8.95 21.25
N GLN A 248 -13.28 -10.10 20.86
CA GLN A 248 -12.53 -11.31 20.59
C GLN A 248 -12.10 -11.41 19.11
N ASP A 249 -12.56 -10.48 18.28
CA ASP A 249 -12.14 -10.38 16.87
C ASP A 249 -11.00 -9.37 16.73
N PRO A 250 -9.75 -9.82 16.50
CA PRO A 250 -8.61 -8.93 16.34
C PRO A 250 -8.67 -8.09 15.06
N TYR A 251 -9.46 -8.51 14.07
CA TYR A 251 -9.62 -7.74 12.83
C TYR A 251 -10.69 -6.66 12.91
N LEU A 252 -11.50 -6.59 13.98
CA LEU A 252 -12.47 -5.51 14.15
C LEU A 252 -11.78 -4.14 14.20
N VAL A 253 -10.62 -4.03 14.88
CA VAL A 253 -9.84 -2.79 14.93
C VAL A 253 -9.30 -2.40 13.55
N VAL A 254 -8.97 -3.41 12.72
CA VAL A 254 -8.49 -3.17 11.34
C VAL A 254 -9.64 -2.69 10.45
N ASN A 255 -10.82 -3.30 10.59
CA ASN A 255 -12.04 -2.91 9.86
C ASN A 255 -12.60 -1.52 10.27
N THR A 256 -12.11 -0.95 11.36
CA THR A 256 -12.60 0.33 11.92
C THR A 256 -11.45 1.35 12.05
N SER A 257 -10.83 1.43 13.23
CA SER A 257 -9.88 2.50 13.56
C SER A 257 -8.63 2.53 12.67
N VAL A 258 -8.09 1.37 12.26
CA VAL A 258 -6.94 1.32 11.35
C VAL A 258 -7.35 1.82 9.97
N GLN A 259 -8.46 1.34 9.43
CA GLN A 259 -8.96 1.78 8.11
C GLN A 259 -9.24 3.29 8.09
N ASP A 260 -9.86 3.82 9.15
CA ASP A 260 -10.14 5.25 9.28
C ASP A 260 -8.84 6.07 9.33
N TYR A 261 -7.85 5.63 10.11
CA TYR A 261 -6.55 6.27 10.19
C TYR A 261 -5.83 6.25 8.83
N VAL A 262 -5.72 5.09 8.20
CA VAL A 262 -5.03 4.91 6.92
C VAL A 262 -5.60 5.83 5.84
N ARG A 263 -6.93 5.91 5.74
CA ARG A 263 -7.62 6.72 4.74
C ARG A 263 -7.53 8.23 5.01
N ARG A 264 -7.61 8.66 6.26
CA ARG A 264 -7.82 10.07 6.62
C ARG A 264 -6.55 10.80 7.03
N HIS A 265 -5.57 10.10 7.57
CA HIS A 265 -4.45 10.71 8.28
C HIS A 265 -3.06 10.20 7.82
N MET A 266 -2.98 9.06 7.16
CA MET A 266 -1.70 8.53 6.70
C MET A 266 -1.17 9.26 5.47
N GLY A 267 -2.04 9.87 4.65
CA GLY A 267 -1.66 10.56 3.42
C GLY A 267 -1.45 9.60 2.24
N ILE A 268 -2.31 8.58 2.11
CA ILE A 268 -2.24 7.66 0.98
C ILE A 268 -2.76 8.30 -0.30
N ARG A 269 -2.05 8.07 -1.40
CA ARG A 269 -2.28 8.74 -2.69
C ARG A 269 -3.65 8.48 -3.30
N ILE A 270 -4.17 7.26 -3.19
CA ILE A 270 -5.49 6.93 -3.76
C ILE A 270 -6.62 7.80 -3.21
N GLU A 271 -6.50 8.29 -1.98
CA GLU A 271 -7.51 9.18 -1.38
C GLU A 271 -7.39 10.64 -1.87
N GLU A 272 -6.22 11.03 -2.37
CA GLU A 272 -5.97 12.36 -2.91
C GLU A 272 -6.44 12.54 -4.37
N LEU A 273 -6.67 11.43 -5.10
CA LEU A 273 -7.19 11.50 -6.47
C LEU A 273 -8.60 12.10 -6.49
N ASN A 274 -8.81 13.07 -7.35
CA ASN A 274 -10.13 13.66 -7.58
C ASN A 274 -11.12 12.62 -8.13
N LYS A 275 -10.65 11.73 -8.99
CA LYS A 275 -11.46 10.68 -9.59
C LYS A 275 -10.67 9.37 -9.66
N LYS A 276 -11.13 8.40 -8.90
CA LYS A 276 -10.57 7.05 -8.90
C LYS A 276 -10.99 6.29 -10.15
N PRO A 277 -10.11 5.51 -10.79
CA PRO A 277 -10.49 4.62 -11.88
C PRO A 277 -11.46 3.55 -11.36
N MET A 278 -12.51 3.26 -12.15
CA MET A 278 -13.57 2.33 -11.75
C MET A 278 -13.46 0.98 -12.44
N PHE A 279 -13.07 0.98 -13.71
CA PHE A 279 -12.98 -0.20 -14.55
C PHE A 279 -11.94 0.04 -15.63
N VAL A 280 -10.82 -0.67 -15.56
CA VAL A 280 -9.64 -0.49 -16.40
C VAL A 280 -9.52 -1.67 -17.36
N TYR A 281 -9.10 -1.43 -18.60
CA TYR A 281 -8.66 -2.46 -19.54
C TYR A 281 -7.15 -2.37 -19.73
N ASN A 282 -6.49 -3.54 -19.79
CA ASN A 282 -5.05 -3.62 -20.06
C ASN A 282 -4.78 -4.66 -21.14
N THR A 283 -3.86 -4.36 -22.07
CA THR A 283 -3.61 -5.19 -23.25
C THR A 283 -2.68 -6.38 -23.01
N TRP A 284 -2.08 -6.53 -21.81
CA TRP A 284 -1.03 -7.53 -21.58
C TRP A 284 -1.46 -8.96 -21.96
N HIS A 285 -2.63 -9.38 -21.56
CA HIS A 285 -3.15 -10.69 -21.91
C HIS A 285 -4.42 -10.60 -22.75
N PRO A 286 -4.52 -11.41 -23.80
CA PRO A 286 -3.59 -12.48 -24.23
C PRO A 286 -2.48 -12.00 -25.16
N PHE A 287 -2.42 -10.70 -25.48
CA PHE A 287 -1.62 -10.19 -26.59
C PHE A 287 -0.13 -10.04 -26.27
N ARG A 288 0.21 -9.87 -25.00
CA ARG A 288 1.59 -9.61 -24.56
C ARG A 288 2.21 -8.48 -25.38
N THR A 289 3.41 -8.69 -25.93
CA THR A 289 4.06 -7.72 -26.80
C THR A 289 3.56 -7.70 -28.26
N GLU A 290 2.66 -8.62 -28.63
CA GLU A 290 2.11 -8.75 -29.99
C GLU A 290 0.94 -7.81 -30.24
N ILE A 291 1.17 -6.51 -30.03
CA ILE A 291 0.21 -5.44 -30.27
C ILE A 291 0.61 -4.58 -31.46
N ASN A 292 -0.37 -3.98 -32.13
CA ASN A 292 -0.16 -3.01 -33.20
C ASN A 292 -1.31 -2.02 -33.27
N GLU A 293 -1.18 -1.01 -34.12
CA GLU A 293 -2.14 0.10 -34.24
C GLU A 293 -3.57 -0.38 -34.56
N GLU A 294 -3.73 -1.30 -35.50
CA GLU A 294 -5.05 -1.84 -35.91
C GLU A 294 -5.72 -2.61 -34.77
N LEU A 295 -4.96 -3.51 -34.13
CA LEU A 295 -5.44 -4.27 -32.98
C LEU A 295 -5.91 -3.35 -31.85
N ILE A 296 -5.15 -2.29 -31.54
CA ILE A 296 -5.53 -1.37 -30.46
C ILE A 296 -6.82 -0.60 -30.78
N TYR A 297 -7.05 -0.18 -32.02
CA TYR A 297 -8.30 0.44 -32.42
C TYR A 297 -9.51 -0.48 -32.17
N ASP A 298 -9.40 -1.75 -32.59
CA ASP A 298 -10.46 -2.73 -32.40
C ASP A 298 -10.73 -3.04 -30.93
N LEU A 299 -9.67 -3.23 -30.15
CA LEU A 299 -9.77 -3.50 -28.72
C LEU A 299 -10.37 -2.31 -27.97
N ALA A 300 -9.95 -1.09 -28.28
CA ALA A 300 -10.48 0.12 -27.66
C ALA A 300 -11.97 0.30 -27.91
N LYS A 301 -12.44 0.02 -29.14
CA LYS A 301 -13.86 0.03 -29.47
C LYS A 301 -14.66 -0.97 -28.63
N ALA A 302 -14.20 -2.24 -28.58
CA ALA A 302 -14.89 -3.28 -27.83
C ALA A 302 -14.86 -3.04 -26.32
N ALA A 303 -13.74 -2.52 -25.78
CA ALA A 303 -13.61 -2.14 -24.37
C ALA A 303 -14.56 -0.99 -23.99
N ALA A 304 -14.70 0.03 -24.84
CA ALA A 304 -15.65 1.12 -24.64
C ALA A 304 -17.11 0.61 -24.58
N GLU A 305 -17.46 -0.36 -25.42
CA GLU A 305 -18.77 -1.00 -25.40
C GLU A 305 -19.02 -1.80 -24.11
N CYS A 306 -17.97 -2.26 -23.43
CA CYS A 306 -18.04 -2.89 -22.10
C CYS A 306 -18.13 -1.88 -20.93
N GLY A 307 -18.04 -0.58 -21.19
CA GLY A 307 -18.06 0.45 -20.15
C GLY A 307 -16.73 0.72 -19.47
N VAL A 308 -15.63 0.27 -20.07
CA VAL A 308 -14.26 0.59 -19.60
C VAL A 308 -14.05 2.10 -19.54
N GLU A 309 -13.38 2.55 -18.49
CA GLU A 309 -13.11 3.98 -18.26
C GLU A 309 -11.68 4.38 -18.61
N GLU A 310 -10.73 3.49 -18.36
CA GLU A 310 -9.31 3.72 -18.67
C GLU A 310 -8.74 2.56 -19.49
N PHE A 311 -8.09 2.88 -20.59
CA PHE A 311 -7.50 1.90 -21.51
C PHE A 311 -5.99 1.99 -21.47
N VAL A 312 -5.33 0.93 -21.00
CA VAL A 312 -3.88 0.86 -20.80
C VAL A 312 -3.24 0.01 -21.89
N ILE A 313 -2.35 0.62 -22.67
CA ILE A 313 -1.46 -0.09 -23.59
C ILE A 313 -0.28 -0.60 -22.75
N ASP A 314 -0.15 -1.92 -22.63
CA ASP A 314 0.93 -2.58 -21.89
C ASP A 314 2.21 -2.70 -22.72
N ASP A 315 3.20 -3.52 -22.30
CA ASP A 315 4.48 -3.75 -22.96
C ASP A 315 4.30 -4.13 -24.45
N GLY A 316 5.22 -3.67 -25.31
CA GLY A 316 5.24 -3.99 -26.73
C GLY A 316 5.02 -2.82 -27.71
N TRP A 317 4.76 -1.60 -27.19
CA TRP A 317 4.57 -0.40 -28.00
C TRP A 317 5.88 0.28 -28.45
N GLN A 318 6.93 0.06 -27.69
CA GLN A 318 8.27 0.65 -27.89
C GLN A 318 9.06 -0.14 -28.92
N ILE A 319 10.19 0.43 -29.37
CA ILE A 319 11.11 -0.23 -30.30
C ILE A 319 11.50 -1.60 -29.72
N ASN A 320 11.22 -2.63 -30.50
CA ASN A 320 11.45 -4.01 -30.10
C ASN A 320 12.65 -4.57 -30.88
N ILE A 321 13.79 -4.69 -30.20
CA ILE A 321 15.03 -5.22 -30.77
C ILE A 321 15.02 -6.73 -30.81
N ASP A 322 14.43 -7.35 -29.76
CA ASP A 322 14.12 -8.76 -29.67
C ASP A 322 12.62 -8.91 -29.34
N PRO A 323 11.82 -9.58 -30.19
CA PRO A 323 10.39 -9.77 -29.92
C PRO A 323 10.05 -10.38 -28.56
N ALA A 324 10.99 -11.10 -27.96
CA ALA A 324 10.82 -11.72 -26.66
C ALA A 324 11.00 -10.76 -25.47
N VAL A 325 11.78 -9.68 -25.64
CA VAL A 325 12.19 -8.82 -24.52
C VAL A 325 11.76 -7.35 -24.63
N GLY A 326 11.33 -6.90 -25.80
CA GLY A 326 10.96 -5.51 -26.05
C GLY A 326 12.14 -4.53 -26.10
N GLY A 327 11.91 -3.29 -26.47
CA GLY A 327 12.91 -2.21 -26.56
C GLY A 327 12.86 -1.30 -25.34
N ARG A 328 13.37 -1.73 -24.20
CA ARG A 328 13.36 -0.96 -22.95
C ARG A 328 14.57 -0.05 -22.86
N GLY A 329 14.36 1.12 -22.31
CA GLY A 329 15.41 2.13 -22.12
C GLY A 329 15.27 3.32 -23.07
N ASP A 330 15.12 3.10 -24.38
CA ASP A 330 14.97 4.18 -25.36
C ASP A 330 13.56 4.81 -25.35
N TRP A 331 12.55 4.05 -25.01
CA TRP A 331 11.14 4.49 -24.91
C TRP A 331 10.67 5.23 -26.16
N ALA A 332 11.06 4.72 -27.32
CA ALA A 332 10.64 5.17 -28.64
C ALA A 332 9.57 4.24 -29.21
N VAL A 333 8.63 4.81 -29.93
CA VAL A 333 7.51 4.05 -30.53
C VAL A 333 8.03 3.15 -31.66
N ASP A 334 7.64 1.88 -31.63
CA ASP A 334 7.93 0.94 -32.73
C ASP A 334 7.09 1.32 -33.97
N LYS A 335 7.78 1.84 -35.00
CA LYS A 335 7.14 2.28 -36.24
C LYS A 335 6.64 1.15 -37.13
N ASN A 336 7.08 -0.07 -36.92
CA ASN A 336 6.51 -1.24 -37.61
C ASN A 336 5.14 -1.61 -37.07
N LYS A 337 4.94 -1.41 -35.76
CA LYS A 337 3.66 -1.69 -35.07
C LYS A 337 2.72 -0.49 -35.09
N PHE A 338 3.27 0.71 -34.96
CA PHE A 338 2.52 1.97 -34.91
C PHE A 338 3.10 2.96 -35.93
N PRO A 339 2.83 2.77 -37.23
CA PRO A 339 3.41 3.59 -38.30
C PRO A 339 3.07 5.08 -38.16
N ASN A 340 1.89 5.40 -37.62
CA ASN A 340 1.42 6.77 -37.37
C ASN A 340 1.80 7.28 -35.98
N GLY A 341 2.48 6.48 -35.14
CA GLY A 341 2.80 6.78 -33.74
C GLY A 341 1.63 6.49 -32.81
N LEU A 342 1.84 6.73 -31.50
CA LEU A 342 0.82 6.45 -30.49
C LEU A 342 -0.21 7.59 -30.33
N LYS A 343 0.12 8.81 -30.75
CA LYS A 343 -0.80 9.93 -30.55
C LYS A 343 -2.17 9.74 -31.21
N PRO A 344 -2.30 9.33 -32.49
CA PRO A 344 -3.59 9.05 -33.10
C PRO A 344 -4.39 7.97 -32.37
N VAL A 345 -3.68 6.95 -31.84
CA VAL A 345 -4.28 5.86 -31.06
C VAL A 345 -4.89 6.39 -29.77
N PHE A 346 -4.13 7.19 -29.01
CA PHE A 346 -4.63 7.80 -27.77
C PHE A 346 -5.74 8.83 -28.02
N ASP A 347 -5.66 9.58 -29.11
CA ASP A 347 -6.75 10.50 -29.50
C ASP A 347 -8.04 9.73 -29.82
N TYR A 348 -7.93 8.53 -30.41
CA TYR A 348 -9.07 7.65 -30.66
C TYR A 348 -9.65 7.09 -29.35
N ILE A 349 -8.81 6.61 -28.42
CA ILE A 349 -9.23 6.16 -27.09
C ILE A 349 -10.02 7.27 -26.37
N LYS A 350 -9.52 8.51 -26.40
CA LYS A 350 -10.20 9.67 -25.83
C LYS A 350 -11.53 9.97 -26.53
N LYS A 351 -11.60 9.83 -27.86
CA LYS A 351 -12.83 10.00 -28.64
C LYS A 351 -13.91 8.98 -28.26
N LEU A 352 -13.51 7.78 -27.82
CA LEU A 352 -14.44 6.76 -27.30
C LEU A 352 -14.89 7.04 -25.84
N GLY A 353 -14.42 8.12 -25.22
CA GLY A 353 -14.76 8.51 -23.85
C GLY A 353 -13.92 7.86 -22.76
N MET A 354 -12.89 7.12 -23.13
CA MET A 354 -11.93 6.52 -22.19
C MET A 354 -10.71 7.42 -21.98
N LYS A 355 -10.03 7.23 -20.85
CA LYS A 355 -8.75 7.87 -20.57
C LYS A 355 -7.58 6.94 -20.97
N PRO A 356 -6.47 7.48 -21.51
CA PRO A 356 -5.33 6.67 -21.93
C PRO A 356 -4.41 6.31 -20.76
N GLY A 357 -3.86 5.09 -20.81
CA GLY A 357 -2.80 4.62 -19.95
C GLY A 357 -1.68 3.96 -20.75
N LEU A 358 -0.49 3.91 -20.16
CA LEU A 358 0.70 3.36 -20.80
C LEU A 358 1.58 2.61 -19.81
N TRP A 359 2.16 1.51 -20.25
CA TRP A 359 3.17 0.74 -19.51
C TRP A 359 4.58 1.27 -19.77
N VAL A 360 5.40 1.33 -18.74
CA VAL A 360 6.82 1.66 -18.79
C VAL A 360 7.56 0.82 -17.74
N SER A 361 8.70 0.22 -18.11
CA SER A 361 9.61 -0.37 -17.11
C SER A 361 10.37 0.74 -16.39
N LEU A 362 10.34 0.72 -15.05
CA LEU A 362 10.98 1.76 -14.26
C LEU A 362 12.51 1.60 -14.17
N ALA A 363 12.99 0.35 -14.05
CA ALA A 363 14.40 0.09 -13.73
C ALA A 363 15.12 -0.83 -14.73
N ILE A 364 14.45 -1.36 -15.76
CA ILE A 364 15.13 -2.25 -16.74
C ILE A 364 15.39 -1.52 -18.04
N ALA A 365 16.62 -1.67 -18.54
CA ALA A 365 17.01 -1.25 -19.88
C ALA A 365 17.70 -2.39 -20.64
N ASP A 366 17.53 -2.39 -21.96
CA ASP A 366 18.21 -3.33 -22.85
C ASP A 366 19.68 -2.92 -23.09
N THR A 367 20.58 -3.88 -23.22
CA THR A 367 21.99 -3.62 -23.50
C THR A 367 22.22 -2.95 -24.86
N THR A 368 21.22 -2.97 -25.73
CA THR A 368 21.22 -2.30 -27.02
C THR A 368 20.71 -0.86 -26.97
N SER A 369 20.07 -0.44 -25.87
CA SER A 369 19.52 0.91 -25.68
C SER A 369 20.62 1.98 -25.61
N GLN A 370 20.27 3.21 -25.99
CA GLN A 370 21.20 4.35 -25.91
C GLN A 370 21.60 4.69 -24.47
N PRO A 371 20.69 4.71 -23.48
CA PRO A 371 21.08 4.93 -22.09
C PRO A 371 22.15 3.94 -21.60
N TYR A 372 21.99 2.64 -21.89
CA TYR A 372 23.00 1.66 -21.49
C TYR A 372 24.35 1.87 -22.18
N LYS A 373 24.35 2.13 -23.50
CA LYS A 373 25.59 2.34 -24.26
C LYS A 373 26.34 3.59 -23.84
N ASN A 374 25.62 4.66 -23.55
CA ASN A 374 26.19 5.97 -23.25
C ASN A 374 26.51 6.14 -21.77
N HIS A 375 25.78 5.45 -20.88
CA HIS A 375 25.82 5.61 -19.42
C HIS A 375 25.83 4.27 -18.69
N PRO A 376 26.84 3.41 -18.92
CA PRO A 376 26.94 2.12 -18.21
C PRO A 376 27.10 2.30 -16.70
N GLU A 377 27.58 3.46 -16.25
CA GLU A 377 27.70 3.84 -14.83
C GLU A 377 26.36 4.01 -14.10
N TRP A 378 25.24 4.07 -14.82
CA TRP A 378 23.91 4.17 -14.20
C TRP A 378 23.34 2.84 -13.71
N PHE A 379 24.02 1.73 -14.00
CA PHE A 379 23.46 0.41 -13.79
C PHE A 379 24.01 -0.27 -12.53
N ILE A 380 23.18 -1.12 -11.92
CA ILE A 380 23.51 -1.89 -10.72
C ILE A 380 24.74 -2.76 -10.96
N LYS A 381 25.66 -2.78 -9.99
CA LYS A 381 26.84 -3.64 -9.97
C LYS A 381 26.69 -4.75 -8.93
N ASP A 382 27.14 -5.94 -9.29
CA ASP A 382 27.29 -7.08 -8.36
C ASP A 382 28.52 -6.89 -7.45
N ALA A 383 28.76 -7.85 -6.55
CA ALA A 383 29.89 -7.83 -5.61
C ALA A 383 31.27 -7.88 -6.30
N ASN A 384 31.34 -8.27 -7.58
CA ASN A 384 32.56 -8.29 -8.39
C ASN A 384 32.74 -7.02 -9.21
N GLY A 385 31.81 -6.07 -9.12
CA GLY A 385 31.80 -4.82 -9.88
C GLY A 385 31.24 -4.95 -11.31
N ASN A 386 30.64 -6.08 -11.67
CA ASN A 386 30.03 -6.26 -12.97
C ASN A 386 28.62 -5.70 -13.01
N ILE A 387 28.26 -5.06 -14.12
CA ILE A 387 26.87 -4.63 -14.34
C ILE A 387 25.98 -5.87 -14.46
N THR A 388 24.87 -5.89 -13.74
CA THR A 388 23.99 -7.05 -13.64
C THR A 388 22.52 -6.70 -13.81
N ASP A 389 21.67 -7.72 -13.88
CA ASP A 389 20.22 -7.62 -13.90
C ASP A 389 19.62 -8.35 -12.69
N LEU A 390 18.96 -7.62 -11.79
CA LEU A 390 18.33 -8.21 -10.62
C LEU A 390 17.03 -8.96 -10.94
N HIS A 391 16.39 -8.65 -12.08
CA HIS A 391 15.20 -9.35 -12.52
C HIS A 391 15.52 -10.75 -13.07
N ASN A 392 16.52 -10.85 -13.93
CA ASN A 392 17.00 -12.11 -14.49
C ASN A 392 18.55 -12.10 -14.59
N PRO A 393 19.24 -12.64 -13.59
CA PRO A 393 20.71 -12.59 -13.52
C PRO A 393 21.43 -13.31 -14.70
N HIS A 394 20.69 -14.15 -15.42
CA HIS A 394 21.20 -14.84 -16.62
C HIS A 394 20.85 -14.13 -17.94
N SER A 395 20.18 -12.96 -17.88
CA SER A 395 19.86 -12.20 -19.08
C SER A 395 21.14 -11.67 -19.76
N SER A 396 21.27 -11.92 -21.04
CA SER A 396 22.29 -11.28 -21.89
C SER A 396 21.86 -9.89 -22.38
N VAL A 397 20.55 -9.58 -22.28
CA VAL A 397 19.94 -8.39 -22.90
C VAL A 397 19.58 -7.34 -21.88
N TRP A 398 19.07 -7.72 -20.70
CA TRP A 398 18.57 -6.78 -19.71
C TRP A 398 19.61 -6.37 -18.68
N ARG A 399 19.50 -5.12 -18.22
CA ARG A 399 20.29 -4.59 -17.10
C ARG A 399 19.40 -3.75 -16.21
N THR A 400 19.58 -3.90 -14.90
CA THR A 400 18.83 -3.11 -13.92
C THR A 400 19.54 -1.77 -13.68
N ALA A 401 18.83 -0.67 -13.88
CA ALA A 401 19.32 0.66 -13.58
C ALA A 401 19.22 0.97 -12.09
N CYS A 402 20.18 1.71 -11.56
CA CYS A 402 20.21 2.12 -10.17
C CYS A 402 19.57 3.50 -9.99
N MET A 403 18.52 3.60 -9.20
CA MET A 403 17.88 4.89 -8.88
C MET A 403 18.81 5.84 -8.10
N GLY A 404 19.91 5.33 -7.56
CA GLY A 404 20.98 6.12 -6.93
C GLY A 404 21.92 6.84 -7.89
N THR A 405 21.59 6.91 -9.19
CA THR A 405 22.36 7.56 -10.25
C THR A 405 21.49 8.55 -11.04
N ASP A 406 22.05 9.14 -12.09
CA ASP A 406 21.33 10.06 -13.00
C ASP A 406 20.28 9.35 -13.88
N TRP A 407 20.20 8.02 -13.84
CA TRP A 407 19.04 7.28 -14.37
C TRP A 407 17.71 7.83 -13.82
N TYR A 408 17.70 8.28 -12.57
CA TYR A 408 16.56 8.94 -11.95
C TYR A 408 16.03 10.10 -12.78
N ASP A 409 16.89 11.02 -13.19
CA ASP A 409 16.48 12.18 -13.97
C ASP A 409 16.07 11.79 -15.39
N TYR A 410 16.76 10.83 -15.98
CA TYR A 410 16.43 10.30 -17.30
C TYR A 410 15.02 9.69 -17.34
N ILE A 411 14.70 8.79 -16.41
CA ILE A 411 13.38 8.13 -16.38
C ILE A 411 12.26 9.12 -16.00
N LYS A 412 12.54 10.07 -15.11
CA LYS A 412 11.61 11.15 -14.76
C LYS A 412 11.21 11.97 -15.99
N GLU A 413 12.17 12.49 -16.72
CA GLU A 413 11.90 13.29 -17.91
C GLU A 413 11.20 12.46 -19.00
N THR A 414 11.54 11.18 -19.13
CA THR A 414 10.86 10.25 -20.04
C THR A 414 9.38 10.12 -19.68
N LEU A 415 9.04 9.86 -18.42
CA LEU A 415 7.65 9.73 -17.96
C LEU A 415 6.87 11.04 -18.12
N LEU A 416 7.47 12.17 -17.79
CA LEU A 416 6.84 13.48 -17.97
C LEU A 416 6.62 13.82 -19.44
N ARG A 417 7.56 13.44 -20.34
CA ARG A 417 7.39 13.59 -21.78
C ARG A 417 6.20 12.76 -22.29
N LEU A 418 6.14 11.48 -21.94
CA LEU A 418 5.05 10.59 -22.35
C LEU A 418 3.69 11.07 -21.82
N TRP A 419 3.64 11.52 -20.56
CA TRP A 419 2.44 12.11 -19.98
C TRP A 419 1.97 13.35 -20.74
N ARG A 420 2.86 14.31 -21.03
CA ARG A 420 2.53 15.54 -21.77
C ARG A 420 2.10 15.27 -23.20
N GLU A 421 2.80 14.36 -23.89
CA GLU A 421 2.58 14.05 -25.29
C GLU A 421 1.24 13.35 -25.50
N TYR A 422 0.91 12.40 -24.62
CA TYR A 422 -0.27 11.54 -24.79
C TYR A 422 -1.43 11.91 -23.87
N GLY A 423 -1.22 12.73 -22.86
CA GLY A 423 -2.22 13.10 -21.86
C GLY A 423 -2.67 11.88 -21.03
N LEU A 424 -1.69 11.14 -20.53
CA LEU A 424 -1.92 9.91 -19.77
C LEU A 424 -2.66 10.19 -18.47
N ALA A 425 -3.63 9.37 -18.13
CA ALA A 425 -4.29 9.34 -16.82
C ALA A 425 -3.80 8.18 -15.94
N TYR A 426 -3.21 7.16 -16.56
CA TYR A 426 -2.72 5.96 -15.90
C TYR A 426 -1.33 5.62 -16.42
N VAL A 427 -0.41 5.27 -15.54
CA VAL A 427 0.87 4.70 -15.90
C VAL A 427 1.13 3.44 -15.07
N LYS A 428 1.38 2.32 -15.75
CA LYS A 428 1.84 1.08 -15.13
C LYS A 428 3.38 1.11 -15.14
N LEU A 429 3.96 1.31 -13.96
CA LEU A 429 5.40 1.30 -13.73
C LEU A 429 5.83 -0.07 -13.24
N ASP A 430 6.20 -0.90 -14.18
CA ASP A 430 6.62 -2.27 -13.96
C ASP A 430 8.12 -2.37 -13.71
N LEU A 431 8.59 -3.49 -13.16
CA LEU A 431 10.01 -3.78 -12.98
C LEU A 431 10.73 -2.70 -12.16
N ALA A 432 10.08 -2.24 -11.07
CA ALA A 432 10.74 -1.47 -10.03
C ALA A 432 11.48 -2.47 -9.12
N ILE A 433 12.81 -2.47 -9.16
CA ILE A 433 13.61 -3.56 -8.57
C ILE A 433 14.67 -3.00 -7.62
N ALA A 434 14.67 -3.49 -6.40
CA ALA A 434 15.71 -3.27 -5.39
C ALA A 434 16.35 -4.58 -4.91
N THR A 435 15.61 -5.69 -5.05
CA THR A 435 16.06 -7.04 -4.67
C THR A 435 15.90 -7.99 -5.86
N SER A 436 16.37 -9.23 -5.76
CA SER A 436 16.07 -10.26 -6.78
C SER A 436 14.56 -10.39 -6.99
N ALA A 437 14.11 -10.48 -8.25
CA ALA A 437 12.68 -10.41 -8.57
C ALA A 437 11.92 -11.71 -8.27
N TYR A 438 12.21 -12.76 -9.03
CA TYR A 438 11.42 -14.00 -9.04
C TYR A 438 11.90 -15.07 -8.07
N VAL A 439 13.05 -14.86 -7.44
CA VAL A 439 13.64 -15.78 -6.47
C VAL A 439 14.10 -15.02 -5.24
N HIS A 440 14.08 -15.68 -4.08
CA HIS A 440 14.69 -15.13 -2.88
C HIS A 440 16.19 -15.37 -2.91
N ASP A 441 16.95 -14.42 -3.47
CA ASP A 441 18.42 -14.45 -3.51
C ASP A 441 18.99 -13.17 -2.91
N VAL A 442 19.40 -13.27 -1.66
CA VAL A 442 19.95 -12.15 -0.88
C VAL A 442 21.25 -11.63 -1.52
N ASN A 443 22.07 -12.52 -2.08
CA ASN A 443 23.35 -12.15 -2.68
C ASN A 443 23.18 -11.44 -4.03
N HIS A 444 22.04 -11.67 -4.68
CA HIS A 444 21.68 -11.04 -5.94
C HIS A 444 20.62 -9.94 -5.72
N SER A 445 20.94 -8.99 -4.83
CA SER A 445 20.04 -7.92 -4.41
C SER A 445 20.84 -6.68 -4.02
N GLY A 446 20.24 -5.50 -4.19
CA GLY A 446 20.90 -4.22 -3.97
C GLY A 446 21.95 -3.88 -5.03
N CYS A 447 22.69 -2.79 -4.82
CA CYS A 447 23.76 -2.33 -5.69
C CYS A 447 25.07 -2.26 -4.92
N CYS A 448 26.07 -3.05 -5.35
CA CYS A 448 27.39 -3.08 -4.72
C CYS A 448 28.35 -2.00 -5.26
N ALA A 449 27.90 -1.08 -6.11
CA ALA A 449 28.73 0.03 -6.57
C ALA A 449 29.14 0.93 -5.40
N THR A 450 30.41 1.33 -5.38
CA THR A 450 30.97 2.27 -4.39
C THR A 450 31.20 3.67 -4.96
N ASP A 451 30.93 3.82 -6.25
CA ASP A 451 31.12 5.05 -7.06
C ASP A 451 29.80 5.70 -7.48
N HIS A 452 28.65 5.19 -7.03
CA HIS A 452 27.38 5.83 -7.26
C HIS A 452 27.17 7.05 -6.33
N PRO A 453 26.59 8.16 -6.84
CA PRO A 453 26.57 9.42 -6.08
C PRO A 453 25.72 9.41 -4.81
N HIS A 454 24.73 8.51 -4.70
CA HIS A 454 23.75 8.54 -3.62
C HIS A 454 23.84 7.39 -2.62
N HIS A 455 24.73 6.39 -2.83
CA HIS A 455 25.02 5.34 -1.86
C HIS A 455 26.51 4.93 -1.92
N ARG A 456 27.03 4.44 -0.80
CA ARG A 456 28.45 4.05 -0.65
C ARG A 456 28.66 2.53 -0.69
N ASP A 457 27.62 1.79 -0.37
CA ASP A 457 27.67 0.34 -0.26
C ASP A 457 26.30 -0.28 -0.57
N ARG A 458 26.28 -1.61 -0.59
CA ARG A 458 25.10 -2.40 -0.92
C ARG A 458 23.95 -2.16 0.06
N GLU A 459 24.23 -2.12 1.36
CA GLU A 459 23.22 -1.98 2.40
C GLU A 459 22.53 -0.61 2.33
N GLU A 460 23.27 0.45 2.08
CA GLU A 460 22.72 1.79 1.87
C GLU A 460 21.91 1.86 0.57
N SER A 461 22.27 1.07 -0.46
CA SER A 461 21.58 1.11 -1.75
C SER A 461 20.10 0.73 -1.67
N PHE A 462 19.69 -0.15 -0.73
CA PHE A 462 18.29 -0.50 -0.57
C PHE A 462 17.44 0.73 -0.20
N ASP A 463 17.84 1.47 0.83
CA ASP A 463 17.12 2.68 1.25
C ASP A 463 17.12 3.75 0.14
N VAL A 464 18.24 3.93 -0.55
CA VAL A 464 18.38 4.91 -1.63
C VAL A 464 17.48 4.56 -2.82
N ILE A 465 17.46 3.32 -3.26
CA ILE A 465 16.63 2.90 -4.41
C ILE A 465 15.15 3.13 -4.11
N TYR A 466 14.66 2.65 -2.95
CA TYR A 466 13.27 2.85 -2.57
C TYR A 466 12.91 4.33 -2.37
N SER A 467 13.69 5.08 -1.62
CA SER A 467 13.40 6.48 -1.32
C SER A 467 13.40 7.35 -2.58
N ARG A 468 14.31 7.11 -3.52
CA ARG A 468 14.34 7.83 -4.80
C ARG A 468 13.20 7.42 -5.74
N CYS A 469 12.76 6.15 -5.74
CA CYS A 469 11.52 5.78 -6.43
C CYS A 469 10.32 6.56 -5.88
N MET A 470 10.19 6.66 -4.57
CA MET A 470 9.08 7.42 -3.96
C MET A 470 9.19 8.92 -4.26
N GLN A 471 10.39 9.47 -4.21
CA GLN A 471 10.65 10.85 -4.62
C GLN A 471 10.24 11.10 -6.08
N LEU A 472 10.55 10.15 -6.98
CA LEU A 472 10.14 10.21 -8.39
C LEU A 472 8.62 10.31 -8.51
N PHE A 473 7.87 9.47 -7.79
CA PHE A 473 6.41 9.48 -7.83
C PHE A 473 5.84 10.81 -7.32
N ASP A 474 6.38 11.34 -6.23
CA ASP A 474 6.00 12.67 -5.71
C ASP A 474 6.29 13.80 -6.71
N GLU A 475 7.40 13.70 -7.45
CA GLU A 475 7.75 14.68 -8.49
C GLU A 475 6.82 14.60 -9.71
N LEU A 476 6.42 13.39 -10.10
CA LEU A 476 5.41 13.19 -11.14
C LEU A 476 4.06 13.78 -10.72
N HIS A 477 3.60 13.48 -9.48
CA HIS A 477 2.33 13.99 -8.97
C HIS A 477 2.30 15.52 -8.77
N ARG A 478 3.45 16.16 -8.55
CA ARG A 478 3.51 17.63 -8.53
C ARG A 478 3.16 18.26 -9.88
N GLN A 479 3.42 17.59 -11.00
CA GLN A 479 3.10 18.05 -12.34
C GLN A 479 1.80 17.44 -12.87
N ALA A 480 1.50 16.22 -12.50
CA ALA A 480 0.35 15.43 -12.91
C ALA A 480 -0.40 14.88 -11.68
N PRO A 481 -1.11 15.74 -10.89
CA PRO A 481 -1.69 15.35 -9.60
C PRO A 481 -2.75 14.24 -9.69
N ASP A 482 -3.41 14.11 -10.85
CA ASP A 482 -4.45 13.10 -11.09
C ASP A 482 -3.92 11.87 -11.88
N LEU A 483 -2.61 11.74 -12.06
CA LEU A 483 -2.01 10.57 -12.68
C LEU A 483 -2.09 9.39 -11.72
N PHE A 484 -2.75 8.31 -12.13
CA PHE A 484 -2.74 7.04 -11.40
C PHE A 484 -1.43 6.30 -11.69
N ILE A 485 -0.63 6.08 -10.66
CA ILE A 485 0.59 5.27 -10.73
C ILE A 485 0.29 3.87 -10.19
N ASP A 486 0.32 2.88 -11.07
CA ASP A 486 0.30 1.45 -10.75
C ASP A 486 1.75 0.96 -10.71
N CYS A 487 2.32 0.87 -9.50
CA CYS A 487 3.72 0.50 -9.32
C CYS A 487 3.86 -0.96 -8.92
N THR A 488 4.65 -1.72 -9.68
CA THR A 488 5.00 -3.10 -9.38
C THR A 488 6.46 -3.20 -8.94
N PHE A 489 6.66 -3.42 -7.63
CA PHE A 489 7.97 -3.81 -7.11
C PHE A 489 8.11 -5.32 -7.14
N GLU A 490 8.99 -5.82 -8.00
CA GLU A 490 9.46 -7.21 -7.97
C GLU A 490 10.34 -7.39 -6.75
N THR A 491 9.91 -8.25 -5.83
CA THR A 491 10.48 -8.27 -4.47
C THR A 491 10.76 -9.69 -3.99
N ALA A 492 12.03 -10.06 -3.87
CA ALA A 492 12.53 -11.23 -3.14
C ALA A 492 11.70 -12.53 -3.36
N GLY A 493 11.38 -12.83 -4.62
CA GLY A 493 10.58 -13.99 -5.02
C GLY A 493 9.06 -13.84 -4.80
N LYS A 494 8.59 -12.70 -4.27
CA LYS A 494 7.17 -12.44 -4.03
C LYS A 494 6.55 -11.42 -4.99
N LEU A 495 7.22 -11.03 -6.00
CA LEU A 495 6.82 -10.12 -7.08
C LEU A 495 6.14 -8.82 -6.60
N GLN A 496 4.84 -8.80 -6.43
CA GLN A 496 4.06 -7.60 -6.16
C GLN A 496 3.87 -7.40 -4.67
N LEU A 497 4.34 -6.26 -4.15
CA LEU A 497 4.24 -5.93 -2.75
C LEU A 497 3.60 -4.54 -2.56
N MET A 498 2.31 -4.51 -2.22
CA MET A 498 1.67 -3.30 -1.73
C MET A 498 1.83 -3.19 -0.22
N ASP A 499 2.31 -2.05 0.24
CA ASP A 499 2.43 -1.71 1.65
C ASP A 499 2.11 -0.23 1.90
N TYR A 500 2.15 0.20 3.16
CA TYR A 500 1.87 1.58 3.53
C TYR A 500 2.89 2.57 2.98
N GLY A 501 4.16 2.16 2.86
CA GLY A 501 5.20 3.00 2.29
C GLY A 501 4.89 3.36 0.83
N ILE A 502 4.59 2.36 0.00
CA ILE A 502 4.22 2.54 -1.41
C ILE A 502 2.91 3.32 -1.54
N ALA A 503 1.88 2.97 -0.75
CA ALA A 503 0.54 3.58 -0.82
C ALA A 503 0.52 5.09 -0.58
N LYS A 504 1.54 5.65 0.07
CA LYS A 504 1.70 7.10 0.28
C LYS A 504 2.17 7.85 -0.98
N HIS A 505 2.70 7.15 -1.97
CA HIS A 505 3.35 7.73 -3.14
C HIS A 505 2.78 7.22 -4.46
N ALA A 506 2.18 6.04 -4.48
CA ALA A 506 1.53 5.44 -5.64
C ALA A 506 0.09 5.03 -5.30
N GLU A 507 -0.79 5.06 -6.30
CA GLU A 507 -2.22 4.78 -6.11
C GLU A 507 -2.52 3.30 -6.16
N GLY A 508 -1.83 2.53 -7.00
CA GLY A 508 -2.11 1.13 -7.26
C GLY A 508 -0.88 0.24 -7.26
N ASN A 509 -1.14 -1.03 -7.09
CA ASN A 509 -0.16 -2.10 -7.23
C ASN A 509 -0.80 -3.29 -7.93
N TRP A 510 -0.20 -3.68 -9.05
CA TRP A 510 -0.60 -4.88 -9.78
C TRP A 510 -0.29 -6.14 -8.98
N LEU A 511 -1.31 -6.81 -8.46
CA LEU A 511 -1.16 -7.97 -7.59
C LEU A 511 -1.02 -9.27 -8.36
N SER A 512 -1.86 -9.49 -9.37
CA SER A 512 -1.89 -10.76 -10.09
C SER A 512 -2.68 -10.67 -11.38
N ASN A 513 -2.27 -11.50 -12.35
CA ASN A 513 -3.08 -11.94 -13.46
C ASN A 513 -3.77 -13.25 -13.06
N VAL A 514 -5.06 -13.21 -12.81
CA VAL A 514 -5.83 -14.42 -12.51
C VAL A 514 -6.17 -15.14 -13.80
N GLU A 515 -5.47 -16.23 -14.08
CA GLU A 515 -5.56 -16.98 -15.35
C GLU A 515 -6.70 -18.00 -15.37
N ASN A 516 -7.23 -18.35 -14.21
CA ASN A 516 -8.27 -19.36 -14.09
C ASN A 516 -9.65 -18.80 -14.45
N ALA A 517 -10.45 -19.59 -15.16
CA ALA A 517 -11.86 -19.32 -15.34
C ALA A 517 -12.62 -19.42 -13.99
N ALA A 518 -13.82 -18.85 -13.93
CA ALA A 518 -14.75 -19.13 -12.84
C ALA A 518 -15.11 -20.64 -12.82
N PRO A 519 -15.31 -21.25 -11.62
CA PRO A 519 -15.37 -20.61 -10.30
C PRO A 519 -14.02 -20.43 -9.61
N LEU A 520 -12.95 -21.11 -10.04
CA LEU A 520 -11.65 -21.04 -9.39
C LEU A 520 -11.02 -19.63 -9.51
N GLY A 521 -11.13 -18.99 -10.68
CA GLY A 521 -10.66 -17.62 -10.89
C GLY A 521 -11.37 -16.63 -9.96
N SER A 522 -12.67 -16.77 -9.81
CA SER A 522 -13.48 -15.96 -8.90
C SER A 522 -13.03 -16.07 -7.45
N LEU A 523 -12.75 -17.30 -7.01
CA LEU A 523 -12.20 -17.57 -5.67
C LEU A 523 -10.86 -16.85 -5.46
N ARG A 524 -9.91 -17.02 -6.38
CA ARG A 524 -8.58 -16.43 -6.28
C ARG A 524 -8.60 -14.90 -6.26
N ILE A 525 -9.46 -14.27 -7.05
CA ILE A 525 -9.67 -12.82 -7.04
C ILE A 525 -10.07 -12.35 -5.63
N ARG A 526 -11.06 -13.01 -5.02
CA ARG A 526 -11.58 -12.61 -3.71
C ARG A 526 -10.58 -12.89 -2.59
N ASP A 527 -9.85 -14.00 -2.66
CA ASP A 527 -8.81 -14.37 -1.70
C ASP A 527 -7.66 -13.37 -1.69
N LEU A 528 -7.14 -12.99 -2.86
CA LEU A 528 -6.10 -11.95 -2.98
C LEU A 528 -6.53 -10.61 -2.37
N ALA A 529 -7.77 -10.19 -2.64
CA ALA A 529 -8.30 -8.96 -2.06
C ALA A 529 -8.49 -9.09 -0.54
N TRP A 530 -8.98 -10.22 -0.05
CA TRP A 530 -9.19 -10.48 1.37
C TRP A 530 -7.89 -10.46 2.16
N GLY A 531 -6.79 -10.99 1.60
CA GLY A 531 -5.51 -11.07 2.29
C GLY A 531 -4.93 -9.70 2.70
N ARG A 532 -5.18 -8.64 1.91
CA ARG A 532 -4.62 -7.29 2.16
C ARG A 532 -5.60 -6.30 2.77
N THR A 533 -6.87 -6.49 2.54
CA THR A 533 -7.90 -5.60 3.08
C THR A 533 -8.39 -6.12 4.45
N PRO A 534 -8.93 -5.27 5.30
CA PRO A 534 -9.15 -3.83 5.13
C PRO A 534 -7.95 -2.96 5.49
N ALA A 535 -6.77 -3.53 5.74
CA ALA A 535 -5.58 -2.78 6.14
C ALA A 535 -5.16 -1.75 5.07
N LEU A 536 -5.29 -2.13 3.79
CA LEU A 536 -5.05 -1.25 2.64
C LEU A 536 -6.36 -0.95 1.90
N PRO A 537 -6.49 0.21 1.24
CA PRO A 537 -7.66 0.52 0.44
C PRO A 537 -7.83 -0.48 -0.71
N ALA A 538 -9.04 -1.00 -0.89
CA ALA A 538 -9.32 -1.97 -1.94
C ALA A 538 -9.02 -1.46 -3.35
N THR A 539 -9.18 -0.17 -3.59
CA THR A 539 -8.90 0.48 -4.88
C THR A 539 -7.40 0.51 -5.22
N SER A 540 -6.52 0.33 -4.24
CA SER A 540 -5.08 0.19 -4.49
C SER A 540 -4.67 -1.21 -4.94
N LEU A 541 -5.56 -2.19 -4.81
CA LEU A 541 -5.30 -3.58 -5.16
C LEU A 541 -5.75 -3.85 -6.60
N VAL A 542 -4.81 -3.83 -7.54
CA VAL A 542 -5.06 -4.02 -8.96
C VAL A 542 -5.01 -5.51 -9.28
N ILE A 543 -6.18 -6.11 -9.58
CA ILE A 543 -6.30 -7.53 -9.89
C ILE A 543 -6.90 -7.69 -11.29
N GLY A 544 -6.16 -8.32 -12.19
CA GLY A 544 -6.60 -8.60 -13.54
C GLY A 544 -7.22 -10.00 -13.68
N ASN A 545 -8.22 -10.12 -14.53
CA ASN A 545 -8.82 -11.39 -14.90
C ASN A 545 -8.60 -11.69 -16.39
N LEU A 546 -7.99 -12.84 -16.69
CA LEU A 546 -7.67 -13.28 -18.05
C LEU A 546 -8.81 -14.05 -18.75
N ASN A 547 -9.76 -14.59 -18.01
CA ASN A 547 -10.78 -15.48 -18.52
C ASN A 547 -12.16 -14.81 -18.57
N MET A 548 -12.21 -13.60 -19.09
CA MET A 548 -13.48 -12.87 -19.24
C MET A 548 -14.48 -13.52 -20.19
N ASN A 549 -14.00 -14.31 -21.15
CA ASN A 549 -14.83 -14.97 -22.17
C ASN A 549 -15.21 -16.41 -21.81
N GLY A 550 -14.79 -16.89 -20.63
CA GLY A 550 -15.13 -18.23 -20.15
C GLY A 550 -16.56 -18.32 -19.63
N ALA A 551 -17.03 -19.54 -19.36
CA ALA A 551 -18.30 -19.73 -18.66
C ALA A 551 -18.28 -18.99 -17.31
N ASP A 552 -19.42 -18.40 -16.95
CA ASP A 552 -19.60 -17.62 -15.72
C ASP A 552 -18.63 -16.44 -15.55
N HIS A 553 -18.17 -15.81 -16.65
CA HIS A 553 -17.26 -14.67 -16.61
C HIS A 553 -17.83 -13.47 -15.79
N ILE A 554 -19.15 -13.35 -15.68
CA ILE A 554 -19.81 -12.35 -14.83
C ILE A 554 -19.53 -12.62 -13.34
N LEU A 555 -19.37 -13.87 -12.91
CA LEU A 555 -18.95 -14.21 -11.55
C LEU A 555 -17.54 -13.67 -11.26
N ASN A 556 -16.62 -13.75 -12.23
CA ASN A 556 -15.30 -13.11 -12.14
C ASN A 556 -15.42 -11.59 -12.03
N LEU A 557 -16.23 -10.95 -12.86
CA LEU A 557 -16.47 -9.49 -12.79
C LEU A 557 -17.01 -9.07 -11.40
N LYS A 558 -18.04 -9.75 -10.90
CA LYS A 558 -18.59 -9.49 -9.56
C LYS A 558 -17.53 -9.63 -8.47
N SER A 559 -16.63 -10.62 -8.58
CA SER A 559 -15.54 -10.85 -7.63
C SER A 559 -14.49 -9.72 -7.65
N LEU A 560 -14.19 -9.15 -8.83
CA LEU A 560 -13.27 -8.01 -8.98
C LEU A 560 -13.76 -6.74 -8.28
N VAL A 561 -15.06 -6.61 -8.02
CA VAL A 561 -15.62 -5.43 -7.31
C VAL A 561 -15.07 -5.30 -5.89
N GLY A 562 -14.48 -6.34 -5.33
CA GLY A 562 -13.76 -6.30 -4.04
C GLY A 562 -12.38 -5.62 -4.09
N SER A 563 -11.91 -5.20 -5.28
CA SER A 563 -10.60 -4.57 -5.56
C SER A 563 -10.75 -3.44 -6.59
N LEU A 564 -9.67 -3.01 -7.25
CA LEU A 564 -9.74 -2.26 -8.49
C LEU A 564 -9.85 -3.26 -9.66
N PRO A 565 -10.97 -3.30 -10.39
CA PRO A 565 -11.16 -4.28 -11.44
C PRO A 565 -10.38 -3.92 -12.71
N ILE A 566 -9.52 -4.85 -13.14
CA ILE A 566 -8.82 -4.80 -14.41
C ILE A 566 -9.39 -5.87 -15.34
N MET A 567 -9.91 -5.45 -16.49
CA MET A 567 -10.30 -6.34 -17.56
C MET A 567 -9.07 -6.75 -18.37
N LEU A 568 -8.79 -8.03 -18.41
CA LEU A 568 -7.83 -8.66 -19.32
C LEU A 568 -8.59 -9.62 -20.27
N GLY A 569 -7.99 -9.99 -21.36
CA GLY A 569 -8.63 -10.84 -22.38
C GLY A 569 -8.95 -10.07 -23.65
N ASP A 570 -9.66 -10.72 -24.57
CA ASP A 570 -10.06 -10.13 -25.85
C ASP A 570 -11.55 -9.76 -25.86
N PRO A 571 -11.92 -8.50 -25.57
CA PRO A 571 -13.31 -8.07 -25.51
C PRO A 571 -14.07 -8.18 -26.85
N ARG A 572 -13.37 -8.36 -27.98
CA ARG A 572 -13.97 -8.58 -29.30
C ARG A 572 -14.66 -9.95 -29.40
N GLN A 573 -14.25 -10.91 -28.55
CA GLN A 573 -14.85 -12.25 -28.49
C GLN A 573 -16.18 -12.27 -27.76
N LEU A 574 -16.48 -11.23 -26.96
CA LEU A 574 -17.78 -11.09 -26.32
C LEU A 574 -18.86 -10.71 -27.38
N SER A 575 -20.02 -11.28 -27.25
CA SER A 575 -21.20 -10.85 -28.03
C SER A 575 -21.61 -9.41 -27.67
N ALA A 576 -22.37 -8.76 -28.50
CA ALA A 576 -22.91 -7.43 -28.22
C ALA A 576 -23.76 -7.40 -26.94
N GLN A 577 -24.48 -8.49 -26.64
CA GLN A 577 -25.28 -8.62 -25.44
C GLN A 577 -24.39 -8.71 -24.18
N GLU A 578 -23.32 -9.51 -24.22
CA GLU A 578 -22.36 -9.63 -23.12
C GLU A 578 -21.62 -8.31 -22.87
N ARG A 579 -21.17 -7.61 -23.91
CA ARG A 579 -20.58 -6.26 -23.76
C ARG A 579 -21.57 -5.28 -23.12
N ALA A 580 -22.83 -5.32 -23.52
CA ALA A 580 -23.89 -4.49 -22.91
C ALA A 580 -24.12 -4.83 -21.43
N GLU A 581 -24.01 -6.12 -21.05
CA GLU A 581 -24.11 -6.55 -19.67
C GLU A 581 -22.94 -6.04 -18.82
N TYR A 582 -21.69 -6.14 -19.32
CA TYR A 582 -20.51 -5.52 -18.66
C TYR A 582 -20.72 -4.03 -18.45
N LYS A 583 -21.22 -3.35 -19.49
CA LYS A 583 -21.51 -1.90 -19.40
C LYS A 583 -22.57 -1.59 -18.36
N ALA A 584 -23.61 -2.40 -18.23
CA ALA A 584 -24.66 -2.20 -17.23
C ALA A 584 -24.08 -2.30 -15.81
N TRP A 585 -23.22 -3.28 -15.53
CA TRP A 585 -22.51 -3.38 -14.26
C TRP A 585 -21.57 -2.20 -14.02
N ALA A 586 -20.78 -1.80 -15.03
CA ALA A 586 -19.86 -0.66 -14.90
C ALA A 586 -20.60 0.65 -14.63
N ASP A 587 -21.69 0.92 -15.35
CA ASP A 587 -22.51 2.13 -15.16
C ASP A 587 -23.17 2.15 -13.77
N TRP A 588 -23.65 0.99 -13.29
CA TRP A 588 -24.19 0.84 -11.95
C TRP A 588 -23.13 1.13 -10.88
N LEU A 589 -21.93 0.57 -10.99
CA LEU A 589 -20.83 0.83 -10.04
C LEU A 589 -20.43 2.30 -10.00
N LYS A 590 -20.37 2.97 -11.18
CA LYS A 590 -20.11 4.42 -11.26
C LYS A 590 -21.20 5.24 -10.57
N ALA A 591 -22.48 4.86 -10.76
CA ALA A 591 -23.59 5.52 -10.09
C ALA A 591 -23.54 5.34 -8.57
N LEU A 592 -23.12 4.17 -8.09
CA LEU A 592 -22.94 3.91 -6.67
C LEU A 592 -21.77 4.70 -6.09
N GLU A 593 -20.65 4.81 -6.81
CA GLU A 593 -19.52 5.65 -6.35
C GLU A 593 -19.95 7.12 -6.24
N ALA A 594 -20.63 7.64 -7.27
CA ALA A 594 -21.15 9.01 -7.24
C ALA A 594 -22.12 9.26 -6.07
N ARG A 595 -22.87 8.25 -5.64
CA ARG A 595 -23.85 8.33 -4.53
C ARG A 595 -23.22 8.14 -3.17
N HIS A 596 -22.31 7.18 -3.03
CA HIS A 596 -21.84 6.70 -1.74
C HIS A 596 -20.36 7.01 -1.48
N GLY A 597 -19.52 7.18 -2.50
CA GLY A 597 -18.06 7.29 -2.33
C GLY A 597 -17.49 6.03 -1.68
N TYR A 598 -17.82 4.84 -2.21
CA TYR A 598 -17.54 3.55 -1.55
C TYR A 598 -16.18 2.94 -1.90
N MET A 599 -15.55 3.38 -2.99
CA MET A 599 -14.44 2.63 -3.61
C MET A 599 -13.24 2.39 -2.71
N SER A 600 -12.88 3.35 -1.84
CA SER A 600 -11.74 3.20 -0.93
C SER A 600 -12.02 2.27 0.24
N PHE A 601 -13.30 1.98 0.49
CA PHE A 601 -13.69 1.14 1.62
C PHE A 601 -13.72 -0.33 1.23
N ARG A 602 -13.33 -1.19 2.14
CA ARG A 602 -13.65 -2.62 2.15
C ARG A 602 -13.57 -3.13 3.58
N GLN A 603 -14.61 -3.80 4.02
CA GLN A 603 -14.70 -4.38 5.34
C GLN A 603 -15.09 -5.86 5.24
N ASP A 604 -14.69 -6.62 6.26
CA ASP A 604 -15.12 -8.01 6.44
C ASP A 604 -16.58 -8.07 6.86
N VAL A 605 -17.28 -9.12 6.47
CA VAL A 605 -18.66 -9.36 6.83
C VAL A 605 -18.71 -10.36 7.98
N PRO A 606 -19.33 -10.02 9.13
CA PRO A 606 -19.41 -10.93 10.26
C PRO A 606 -20.06 -12.27 9.92
N GLY A 607 -19.42 -13.37 10.31
CA GLY A 607 -19.87 -14.73 10.01
C GLY A 607 -19.40 -15.28 8.66
N PHE A 608 -18.62 -14.52 7.92
CA PHE A 608 -17.88 -14.97 6.74
C PHE A 608 -16.38 -14.91 7.05
N ALA A 609 -15.62 -15.80 6.43
CA ALA A 609 -14.19 -15.94 6.66
C ALA A 609 -13.41 -15.81 5.34
N GLU A 610 -12.21 -16.33 5.32
CA GLU A 610 -11.36 -16.43 4.13
C GLU A 610 -12.10 -17.15 2.99
N PRO A 611 -12.07 -16.59 1.76
CA PRO A 611 -12.62 -17.27 0.60
C PRO A 611 -12.01 -18.65 0.39
N ARG A 612 -12.84 -19.71 0.42
CA ARG A 612 -12.42 -21.12 0.30
C ARG A 612 -13.42 -21.94 -0.47
N GLU A 613 -12.93 -23.01 -1.09
CA GLU A 613 -13.79 -24.00 -1.73
C GLU A 613 -14.69 -24.69 -0.69
N GLY A 614 -15.96 -24.87 -1.03
CA GLY A 614 -16.98 -25.42 -0.15
C GLY A 614 -17.65 -24.43 0.80
N GLU A 615 -17.22 -23.16 0.81
CA GLU A 615 -17.67 -22.15 1.76
C GLU A 615 -18.39 -20.96 1.07
N TRP A 616 -19.04 -20.16 1.89
CA TRP A 616 -19.52 -18.84 1.51
C TRP A 616 -18.53 -17.78 1.95
N ASP A 617 -18.32 -16.78 1.10
CA ASP A 617 -17.55 -15.59 1.43
C ASP A 617 -18.30 -14.31 1.06
N ALA A 618 -17.88 -13.18 1.64
CA ALA A 618 -18.52 -11.90 1.41
C ALA A 618 -17.57 -10.74 1.71
N PHE A 619 -17.87 -9.59 1.12
CA PHE A 619 -17.24 -8.31 1.47
C PHE A 619 -18.28 -7.19 1.52
N CYS A 620 -18.01 -6.19 2.36
CA CYS A 620 -18.67 -4.90 2.34
C CYS A 620 -17.72 -3.82 1.80
N ARG A 621 -18.27 -2.85 1.05
CA ARG A 621 -17.63 -1.58 0.71
C ARG A 621 -18.58 -0.46 1.13
N ILE A 622 -18.70 -0.27 2.44
CA ILE A 622 -19.57 0.72 3.04
C ILE A 622 -18.77 1.96 3.40
N ASN A 623 -19.23 3.12 2.95
CA ASN A 623 -18.67 4.39 3.38
C ASN A 623 -19.04 4.66 4.83
N THR A 624 -18.11 4.43 5.74
CA THR A 624 -18.32 4.58 7.19
C THR A 624 -18.34 6.04 7.65
N GLU A 625 -17.93 6.98 6.82
CA GLU A 625 -17.96 8.41 7.11
C GLU A 625 -19.34 9.01 6.83
N SER A 626 -19.82 8.90 5.59
CA SER A 626 -21.15 9.40 5.22
C SER A 626 -22.28 8.55 5.76
N ARG A 627 -22.01 7.24 5.92
CA ARG A 627 -23.02 6.22 6.27
C ARG A 627 -24.25 6.28 5.36
N SER A 628 -24.01 6.67 4.09
CA SER A 628 -25.06 6.69 3.06
C SER A 628 -25.36 5.32 2.51
N GLY A 629 -24.40 4.38 2.63
CA GLY A 629 -24.48 3.03 2.11
C GLY A 629 -23.22 2.60 1.37
N GLY A 630 -23.41 1.77 0.35
CA GLY A 630 -22.32 1.23 -0.48
C GLY A 630 -22.69 -0.08 -1.15
N VAL A 631 -21.69 -0.94 -1.38
CA VAL A 631 -21.80 -2.23 -2.06
C VAL A 631 -21.50 -3.38 -1.11
N VAL A 632 -22.26 -4.46 -1.24
CA VAL A 632 -22.01 -5.75 -0.56
C VAL A 632 -21.94 -6.85 -1.60
N GLY A 633 -20.84 -7.61 -1.63
CA GLY A 633 -20.69 -8.80 -2.46
C GLY A 633 -20.84 -10.05 -1.60
N VAL A 634 -21.61 -11.02 -2.10
CA VAL A 634 -21.88 -12.29 -1.41
C VAL A 634 -21.74 -13.44 -2.39
N PHE A 635 -20.98 -14.46 -2.04
CA PHE A 635 -20.61 -15.54 -2.95
C PHE A 635 -20.77 -16.91 -2.29
N ASN A 636 -21.30 -17.87 -3.06
CA ASN A 636 -21.25 -19.28 -2.75
C ASN A 636 -20.16 -19.93 -3.59
N GLN A 637 -19.11 -20.43 -2.95
CA GLN A 637 -17.97 -21.07 -3.60
C GLN A 637 -18.06 -22.61 -3.45
N GLY A 638 -19.17 -23.21 -3.84
CA GLY A 638 -19.34 -24.65 -3.86
C GLY A 638 -19.98 -25.24 -2.61
N SER A 639 -20.48 -24.45 -1.67
CA SER A 639 -21.23 -24.94 -0.51
C SER A 639 -22.56 -25.60 -0.91
N TYR A 640 -22.97 -26.62 -0.16
CA TYR A 640 -24.28 -27.25 -0.31
C TYR A 640 -25.44 -26.41 0.25
N GLU A 641 -25.15 -25.49 1.16
CA GLU A 641 -26.15 -24.54 1.64
C GLU A 641 -26.35 -23.46 0.59
N ASN A 642 -27.62 -23.17 0.25
CA ASN A 642 -27.97 -22.18 -0.76
C ASN A 642 -28.47 -20.84 -0.18
N CYS A 643 -28.41 -20.67 1.13
CA CYS A 643 -28.88 -19.48 1.83
C CYS A 643 -27.94 -19.08 2.98
N ARG A 644 -27.66 -17.78 3.08
CA ARG A 644 -26.88 -17.20 4.18
C ARG A 644 -27.50 -15.88 4.65
N VAL A 645 -27.30 -15.57 5.92
CA VAL A 645 -27.65 -14.28 6.50
C VAL A 645 -26.41 -13.37 6.48
N VAL A 646 -26.57 -12.19 5.92
CA VAL A 646 -25.54 -11.16 5.79
C VAL A 646 -25.81 -10.05 6.80
N ARG A 647 -24.87 -9.79 7.70
CA ARG A 647 -24.94 -8.72 8.71
C ARG A 647 -24.00 -7.59 8.33
N ILE A 648 -24.45 -6.34 8.50
CA ILE A 648 -23.67 -5.15 8.15
C ILE A 648 -23.58 -4.22 9.37
N PRO A 649 -22.49 -4.26 10.14
CA PRO A 649 -22.36 -3.46 11.36
C PRO A 649 -21.85 -2.02 11.13
N TYR A 650 -21.54 -1.64 9.89
CA TYR A 650 -20.85 -0.39 9.55
C TYR A 650 -21.77 0.79 9.24
N LEU A 651 -23.09 0.59 9.33
CA LEU A 651 -24.13 1.57 9.03
C LEU A 651 -24.52 2.40 10.26
N ASP A 652 -25.25 3.50 10.05
CA ASP A 652 -25.86 4.25 11.14
C ASP A 652 -27.03 3.46 11.71
N PRO A 653 -27.00 3.06 13.00
CA PRO A 653 -28.04 2.23 13.59
C PRO A 653 -29.44 2.86 13.56
N LYS A 654 -29.50 4.21 13.49
CA LYS A 654 -30.76 4.98 13.53
C LYS A 654 -31.41 5.24 12.19
N LYS A 655 -30.64 5.09 11.08
CA LYS A 655 -31.16 5.28 9.72
C LYS A 655 -31.82 4.01 9.21
N THR A 656 -32.78 4.18 8.31
CA THR A 656 -33.39 3.08 7.53
C THR A 656 -32.67 2.93 6.21
N TYR A 657 -32.41 1.69 5.79
CA TYR A 657 -31.73 1.36 4.55
C TYR A 657 -32.56 0.40 3.71
N GLN A 658 -32.50 0.57 2.39
CA GLN A 658 -32.90 -0.45 1.43
C GLN A 658 -31.69 -1.26 0.98
N VAL A 659 -31.87 -2.57 0.88
CA VAL A 659 -30.94 -3.50 0.23
C VAL A 659 -31.51 -3.86 -1.12
N LYS A 660 -30.79 -3.53 -2.20
CA LYS A 660 -31.21 -3.72 -3.58
C LYS A 660 -30.26 -4.66 -4.30
N ARG A 661 -30.80 -5.60 -5.07
CA ARG A 661 -30.04 -6.58 -5.83
C ARG A 661 -29.55 -5.98 -7.15
N GLY A 662 -28.23 -5.98 -7.39
CA GLY A 662 -27.58 -5.65 -8.64
C GLY A 662 -28.05 -4.36 -9.30
N TYR A 663 -27.73 -4.23 -10.57
CA TYR A 663 -28.15 -3.06 -11.37
C TYR A 663 -29.67 -3.04 -11.67
N ASN A 664 -30.37 -4.16 -11.51
CA ASN A 664 -31.84 -4.21 -11.67
C ASN A 664 -32.59 -3.51 -10.53
N GLY A 665 -31.93 -3.31 -9.38
CA GLY A 665 -32.45 -2.52 -8.27
C GLY A 665 -33.61 -3.14 -7.52
N GLU A 666 -33.83 -4.47 -7.63
CA GLU A 666 -34.88 -5.18 -6.87
C GLU A 666 -34.65 -5.00 -5.36
N VAL A 667 -35.62 -4.43 -4.68
CA VAL A 667 -35.58 -4.27 -3.22
C VAL A 667 -35.86 -5.60 -2.54
N ILE A 668 -34.85 -6.13 -1.84
CA ILE A 668 -34.98 -7.42 -1.12
C ILE A 668 -35.20 -7.23 0.38
N ALA A 669 -34.84 -6.08 0.95
CA ALA A 669 -35.06 -5.75 2.34
C ALA A 669 -35.12 -4.23 2.55
N THR A 670 -35.91 -3.82 3.57
CA THR A 670 -35.91 -2.45 4.12
C THR A 670 -35.81 -2.57 5.63
N LEU A 671 -34.66 -2.19 6.21
CA LEU A 671 -34.31 -2.44 7.61
C LEU A 671 -33.55 -1.22 8.17
N SER A 672 -33.65 -1.02 9.49
CA SER A 672 -32.78 -0.06 10.18
C SER A 672 -31.32 -0.56 10.18
N GLY A 673 -30.37 0.35 10.34
CA GLY A 673 -28.96 -0.02 10.48
C GLY A 673 -28.72 -0.94 11.68
N GLN A 674 -29.49 -0.77 12.78
CA GLN A 674 -29.46 -1.66 13.93
C GLN A 674 -29.93 -3.09 13.56
N GLU A 675 -31.01 -3.22 12.80
CA GLU A 675 -31.50 -4.52 12.33
C GLU A 675 -30.52 -5.18 11.36
N LEU A 676 -29.91 -4.40 10.45
CA LEU A 676 -28.87 -4.90 9.54
C LEU A 676 -27.64 -5.42 10.28
N LYS A 677 -27.29 -4.77 11.41
CA LYS A 677 -26.19 -5.22 12.27
C LYS A 677 -26.53 -6.50 13.03
N GLU A 678 -27.73 -6.60 13.62
CA GLU A 678 -28.10 -7.68 14.54
C GLU A 678 -28.70 -8.88 13.81
N LYS A 679 -29.68 -8.64 12.95
CA LYS A 679 -30.44 -9.67 12.24
C LYS A 679 -29.88 -9.93 10.84
N GLY A 680 -29.46 -8.86 10.14
CA GLY A 680 -29.03 -8.93 8.74
C GLY A 680 -30.20 -9.17 7.76
N PHE A 681 -29.86 -9.54 6.54
CA PHE A 681 -30.80 -9.94 5.48
C PHE A 681 -30.40 -11.28 4.88
N SER A 682 -31.36 -12.03 4.37
CA SER A 682 -31.11 -13.35 3.79
C SER A 682 -30.75 -13.23 2.31
N VAL A 683 -29.67 -13.91 1.92
CA VAL A 683 -29.25 -14.07 0.53
C VAL A 683 -29.41 -15.53 0.13
N ARG A 684 -30.10 -15.76 -0.98
CA ARG A 684 -30.25 -17.06 -1.59
C ARG A 684 -29.63 -17.08 -2.97
N LEU A 685 -28.70 -18.03 -3.19
CA LEU A 685 -28.07 -18.29 -4.47
C LEU A 685 -28.41 -19.72 -4.90
N GLU A 686 -28.99 -19.87 -6.09
CA GLU A 686 -29.52 -21.18 -6.50
C GLU A 686 -28.45 -22.08 -7.09
N LYS A 687 -27.37 -21.49 -7.64
CA LYS A 687 -26.25 -22.27 -8.17
C LYS A 687 -25.21 -22.51 -7.07
N LYS A 688 -24.53 -23.65 -7.15
CA LYS A 688 -23.46 -24.04 -6.23
C LYS A 688 -22.23 -23.10 -6.31
N TYR A 689 -21.97 -22.56 -7.48
CA TYR A 689 -20.95 -21.52 -7.72
C TYR A 689 -21.66 -20.30 -8.27
N ASP A 690 -21.86 -19.30 -7.43
CA ASP A 690 -22.63 -18.11 -7.75
C ASP A 690 -22.21 -16.93 -6.88
N GLY A 691 -22.58 -15.74 -7.30
CA GLY A 691 -22.30 -14.51 -6.55
C GLY A 691 -23.26 -13.40 -6.91
N GLU A 692 -23.54 -12.55 -5.93
CA GLU A 692 -24.40 -11.40 -6.13
C GLU A 692 -23.85 -10.15 -5.46
N LEU A 693 -24.12 -9.00 -6.09
CA LEU A 693 -23.82 -7.69 -5.57
C LEU A 693 -25.10 -6.99 -5.13
N PHE A 694 -25.03 -6.30 -4.02
CA PHE A 694 -26.14 -5.56 -3.45
C PHE A 694 -25.73 -4.10 -3.21
N GLU A 695 -26.61 -3.17 -3.60
CA GLU A 695 -26.57 -1.81 -3.09
C GLU A 695 -27.24 -1.75 -1.72
N VAL A 696 -26.60 -1.11 -0.76
CA VAL A 696 -27.21 -0.69 0.49
C VAL A 696 -27.32 0.82 0.46
N VAL A 697 -28.53 1.37 0.57
CA VAL A 697 -28.77 2.82 0.44
C VAL A 697 -29.68 3.33 1.55
N ALA A 698 -29.26 4.43 2.20
CA ALA A 698 -30.09 5.14 3.21
C ALA A 698 -31.30 5.77 2.54
N LEU A 699 -32.47 5.70 3.23
CA LEU A 699 -33.72 6.35 2.85
C LEU A 699 -33.81 7.78 3.38
#